data_801687ee1e8d089a4981df457776bccc
#
_entry.id   801687ee1e8d089a4981df457776bccc
#
_cell.length_a   1.000
_cell.length_b   1.000
_cell.length_c   1.000
_cell.angle_alpha   90.00
_cell.angle_beta   90.00
_cell.angle_gamma   90.00
#
_symmetry.space_group_name_H-M   'P 1'
#
loop_
_entity.id
_entity.type
_entity.pdbx_description
1 polymer ?
#
loop_
_entity_poly.entity_id
_entity_poly.type
_entity_poly.pdbx_seq_one_letter_code
_entity_poly.pdbx_strand_id
1 'polypeptide(L)'
;MKKMLFKRITFDNYKTYYGTQKVDLYIPPEVKEKEGKNIILIGGLNGAGKTTILKAIKDVLYGKREISDEEYKRTFSNVINNTFYEEGGRECSVSLVLETDAGDEWELKVKWYFNAYKVMTHDEREVTVKTSGAYVPKKSLVGNIEQYNRMIDKIMPYYASPFFIFDGEEVKEIIIRQEQNEMKEAIHKITGMNSYKQLIKDLSTLKSDIEAKVVKAQKGSQTTTLKKQYEEIESSLNELEAKAKEIREKIKGYEEKLILLKNKRNKILSQNSRSREEIIKRQAQISTHIEQHKKNLDQLLKENMTLIILKSEINKLKEQLKVENRLREAKLMKQASLKPYHQFMDSLLNIPISPALTQQQIEQIHKIGEDIWINQNDIKFSAQNDSVELHDVSTKDFQTIMNISSRNEHDISTLINNIEKLEQEFEATETELRNAPEFKDTAEENNKIEQITKIVGQLTLQLKSVNNKVQIERDLRSTLMNKLTRSSDSNGNLNELTKQLEQTNSVLTALNRYIAEVTTLKANFIREEFTKMLVKLFRKQDEFGKIEFDINTFTVRLFNDKMQEISIKDRSAGEMQMISSALIWALIKVSDLDLPVVIDTPLGRLDSHHRNQLINHYYNELSNQVVILSTDTEITQDYVDVMKKHSYKQYMLDYNESKKYTLIRDGYFEFIGS
;
A
#
# COMPACT_ATOMS: atom_id res chain seq x y z
N MET A 1 23.26 -6.70 2.05
CA MET A 1 22.16 -7.14 2.93
C MET A 1 22.59 -6.97 4.37
N LYS A 2 21.82 -6.31 5.22
CA LYS A 2 22.11 -6.26 6.65
C LYS A 2 21.78 -7.63 7.25
N LYS A 3 22.77 -8.34 7.75
CA LYS A 3 22.61 -9.65 8.37
C LYS A 3 22.65 -9.51 9.89
N MET A 4 21.73 -10.15 10.57
CA MET A 4 21.72 -10.24 12.03
C MET A 4 21.24 -11.63 12.45
N LEU A 5 21.81 -12.14 13.55
CA LEU A 5 21.38 -13.40 14.16
C LEU A 5 21.17 -13.20 15.66
N PHE A 6 20.15 -13.83 16.21
CA PHE A 6 20.00 -13.94 17.66
C PHE A 6 20.92 -15.04 18.20
N LYS A 7 21.73 -14.73 19.21
CA LYS A 7 22.64 -15.70 19.85
C LYS A 7 22.04 -16.31 21.09
N ARG A 8 21.43 -15.49 21.94
CA ARG A 8 20.90 -15.94 23.23
C ARG A 8 19.87 -14.96 23.75
N ILE A 9 18.83 -15.48 24.39
CA ILE A 9 17.93 -14.69 25.23
C ILE A 9 18.03 -15.23 26.67
N THR A 10 18.12 -14.32 27.65
CA THR A 10 18.20 -14.64 29.07
C THR A 10 17.11 -13.91 29.82
N PHE A 11 16.40 -14.63 30.65
CA PHE A 11 15.35 -14.12 31.51
C PHE A 11 15.79 -14.20 32.95
N ASP A 12 15.71 -13.12 33.72
CA ASP A 12 15.93 -13.11 35.15
C ASP A 12 14.62 -12.72 35.82
N ASN A 13 13.92 -13.67 36.40
CA ASN A 13 12.65 -13.49 37.13
C ASN A 13 11.59 -12.72 36.34
N TYR A 14 11.47 -13.04 35.06
CA TYR A 14 10.59 -12.32 34.13
C TYR A 14 9.34 -13.14 33.81
N LYS A 15 8.15 -12.58 34.11
CA LYS A 15 6.82 -13.19 33.90
C LYS A 15 6.73 -14.61 34.48
N THR A 16 6.58 -15.62 33.62
CA THR A 16 6.50 -17.02 34.03
C THR A 16 7.85 -17.64 34.40
N TYR A 17 8.96 -17.01 33.99
CA TYR A 17 10.31 -17.53 34.22
C TYR A 17 10.84 -17.10 35.59
N TYR A 18 11.14 -18.10 36.42
CA TYR A 18 11.73 -17.90 37.75
C TYR A 18 13.24 -18.15 37.72
N GLY A 19 14.00 -17.33 38.46
CA GLY A 19 15.46 -17.38 38.43
C GLY A 19 16.00 -16.99 37.06
N THR A 20 17.23 -17.40 36.79
CA THR A 20 17.89 -17.15 35.49
C THR A 20 17.60 -18.30 34.54
N GLN A 21 16.83 -18.05 33.50
CA GLN A 21 16.52 -18.99 32.41
C GLN A 21 17.17 -18.52 31.11
N LYS A 22 17.75 -19.45 30.34
CA LYS A 22 18.49 -19.12 29.11
C LYS A 22 18.00 -19.96 27.94
N VAL A 23 17.85 -19.34 26.79
CA VAL A 23 17.64 -20.03 25.49
C VAL A 23 18.79 -19.63 24.56
N ASP A 24 19.58 -20.60 24.17
CA ASP A 24 20.64 -20.39 23.19
C ASP A 24 20.09 -20.55 21.78
N LEU A 25 20.08 -19.44 21.05
CA LEU A 25 19.50 -19.33 19.70
C LEU A 25 20.57 -19.39 18.60
N TYR A 26 21.84 -19.52 18.96
CA TYR A 26 22.94 -19.51 17.99
C TYR A 26 22.96 -20.79 17.16
N ILE A 27 22.96 -20.61 15.84
CA ILE A 27 23.16 -21.67 14.87
C ILE A 27 24.51 -21.41 14.16
N PRO A 28 25.52 -22.27 14.35
CA PRO A 28 26.80 -22.08 13.69
C PRO A 28 26.65 -22.05 12.16
N PRO A 29 27.33 -21.14 11.45
CA PRO A 29 27.23 -21.04 9.98
C PRO A 29 27.59 -22.36 9.28
N GLU A 30 28.56 -23.12 9.83
CA GLU A 30 28.95 -24.41 9.29
C GLU A 30 27.84 -25.46 9.31
N VAL A 31 27.02 -25.46 10.36
CA VAL A 31 25.87 -26.39 10.51
C VAL A 31 24.80 -26.04 9.47
N LYS A 32 24.58 -24.76 9.28
CA LYS A 32 23.63 -24.29 8.28
C LYS A 32 24.06 -24.63 6.86
N GLU A 33 25.32 -24.37 6.51
CA GLU A 33 25.84 -24.61 5.16
C GLU A 33 25.98 -26.11 4.82
N LYS A 34 26.42 -26.93 5.79
CA LYS A 34 26.63 -28.37 5.57
C LYS A 34 25.38 -29.21 5.78
N GLU A 35 24.55 -28.86 6.77
CA GLU A 35 23.41 -29.69 7.19
C GLU A 35 22.07 -29.08 6.83
N GLY A 36 22.02 -27.84 6.34
CA GLY A 36 20.77 -27.13 6.01
C GLY A 36 19.87 -26.81 7.21
N LYS A 37 20.45 -26.82 8.44
CA LYS A 37 19.69 -26.58 9.67
C LYS A 37 19.66 -25.10 10.04
N ASN A 38 18.49 -24.52 10.05
CA ASN A 38 18.25 -23.11 10.37
C ASN A 38 17.09 -22.88 11.34
N ILE A 39 16.48 -23.96 11.88
CA ILE A 39 15.30 -23.90 12.73
C ILE A 39 15.65 -24.21 14.18
N ILE A 40 15.08 -23.46 15.12
CA ILE A 40 15.06 -23.75 16.54
C ILE A 40 13.61 -23.95 16.95
N LEU A 41 13.32 -25.11 17.56
CA LEU A 41 11.99 -25.44 18.05
C LEU A 41 11.92 -25.22 19.57
N ILE A 42 10.88 -24.52 20.01
CA ILE A 42 10.61 -24.31 21.44
C ILE A 42 9.18 -24.81 21.71
N GLY A 43 9.06 -25.97 22.36
CA GLY A 43 7.80 -26.57 22.74
C GLY A 43 7.33 -26.08 24.10
N GLY A 44 6.01 -26.01 24.29
CA GLY A 44 5.41 -25.73 25.57
C GLY A 44 3.88 -25.78 25.54
N LEU A 45 3.27 -26.26 26.60
CA LEU A 45 1.80 -26.25 26.74
C LEU A 45 1.25 -24.80 26.78
N ASN A 46 -0.06 -24.68 26.67
CA ASN A 46 -0.69 -23.37 26.80
C ASN A 46 -0.42 -22.79 28.20
N GLY A 47 0.01 -21.52 28.25
CA GLY A 47 0.41 -20.88 29.51
C GLY A 47 1.87 -21.09 29.93
N ALA A 48 2.62 -22.01 29.29
CA ALA A 48 4.03 -22.27 29.61
C ALA A 48 4.99 -21.12 29.29
N GLY A 49 4.56 -20.07 28.60
CA GLY A 49 5.40 -18.88 28.37
C GLY A 49 5.93 -18.71 26.96
N LYS A 50 5.43 -19.46 25.95
CA LYS A 50 5.83 -19.29 24.54
C LYS A 50 5.70 -17.83 24.07
N THR A 51 4.50 -17.27 24.14
CA THR A 51 4.24 -15.86 23.78
C THR A 51 5.05 -14.88 24.62
N THR A 52 5.48 -15.30 25.82
CA THR A 52 6.37 -14.50 26.67
C THR A 52 7.74 -14.33 26.05
N ILE A 53 8.30 -15.35 25.38
CA ILE A 53 9.58 -15.25 24.65
C ILE A 53 9.46 -14.24 23.51
N LEU A 54 8.43 -14.37 22.68
CA LEU A 54 8.17 -13.43 21.58
C LEU A 54 8.03 -12.00 22.06
N LYS A 55 7.21 -11.79 23.11
CA LYS A 55 7.02 -10.47 23.73
C LYS A 55 8.30 -9.93 24.33
N ALA A 56 9.10 -10.75 25.02
CA ALA A 56 10.35 -10.33 25.63
C ALA A 56 11.35 -9.83 24.58
N ILE A 57 11.45 -10.48 23.43
CA ILE A 57 12.27 -9.99 22.33
C ILE A 57 11.79 -8.61 21.85
N LYS A 58 10.47 -8.44 21.65
CA LYS A 58 9.88 -7.14 21.29
C LYS A 58 10.10 -6.08 22.40
N ASP A 59 9.96 -6.45 23.67
CA ASP A 59 10.08 -5.55 24.80
C ASP A 59 11.52 -5.03 24.95
N VAL A 60 12.53 -5.89 24.75
CA VAL A 60 13.93 -5.47 24.73
C VAL A 60 14.21 -4.55 23.54
N LEU A 61 13.75 -4.91 22.35
CA LEU A 61 14.03 -4.13 21.14
C LEU A 61 13.23 -2.80 21.12
N TYR A 62 11.94 -2.81 21.47
CA TYR A 62 11.02 -1.73 21.17
C TYR A 62 10.08 -1.30 22.31
N GLY A 63 10.16 -1.90 23.48
CA GLY A 63 9.12 -1.88 24.50
C GLY A 63 8.60 -0.50 24.96
N LYS A 64 9.41 0.57 24.81
CA LYS A 64 9.03 1.94 25.16
C LYS A 64 8.68 2.81 23.93
N ARG A 65 8.50 2.20 22.78
CA ARG A 65 8.27 2.93 21.54
C ARG A 65 6.78 3.18 21.31
N GLU A 66 6.44 4.41 20.93
CA GLU A 66 5.07 4.83 20.55
C GLU A 66 4.02 4.70 21.66
N ILE A 67 4.45 4.52 22.93
CA ILE A 67 3.57 4.49 24.09
C ILE A 67 3.97 5.57 25.10
N SER A 68 2.98 6.10 25.84
CA SER A 68 3.23 7.08 26.89
C SER A 68 3.94 6.45 28.09
N ASP A 69 4.62 7.28 28.90
CA ASP A 69 5.28 6.80 30.12
C ASP A 69 4.30 6.16 31.11
N GLU A 70 3.06 6.66 31.17
CA GLU A 70 2.02 6.10 32.04
C GLU A 70 1.55 4.73 31.54
N GLU A 71 1.32 4.59 30.24
CA GLU A 71 0.94 3.34 29.62
C GLU A 71 2.07 2.30 29.72
N TYR A 72 3.32 2.73 29.52
CA TYR A 72 4.49 1.88 29.70
C TYR A 72 4.56 1.34 31.14
N LYS A 73 4.46 2.21 32.15
CA LYS A 73 4.44 1.79 33.57
C LYS A 73 3.32 0.80 33.86
N ARG A 74 2.12 1.06 33.35
CA ARG A 74 0.96 0.16 33.54
C ARG A 74 1.20 -1.22 32.91
N THR A 75 1.70 -1.25 31.67
CA THR A 75 1.96 -2.49 30.91
C THR A 75 3.06 -3.32 31.57
N PHE A 76 4.12 -2.67 32.00
CA PHE A 76 5.29 -3.35 32.59
C PHE A 76 5.23 -3.58 34.11
N SER A 77 4.17 -3.16 34.80
CA SER A 77 3.97 -3.48 36.21
C SER A 77 3.75 -4.98 36.48
N ASN A 78 3.36 -5.75 35.48
CA ASN A 78 3.08 -7.20 35.60
C ASN A 78 4.17 -8.08 34.96
N VAL A 79 5.38 -7.57 34.75
CA VAL A 79 6.45 -8.36 34.08
C VAL A 79 7.38 -9.08 35.06
N ILE A 80 7.39 -8.73 36.35
CA ILE A 80 8.12 -9.49 37.36
C ILE A 80 7.44 -10.81 37.67
N ASN A 81 8.24 -11.86 37.88
CA ASN A 81 7.73 -13.17 38.30
C ASN A 81 7.01 -13.08 39.64
N ASN A 82 5.82 -13.69 39.77
CA ASN A 82 5.00 -13.56 40.98
C ASN A 82 5.65 -14.21 42.18
N THR A 83 6.15 -15.43 42.04
CA THR A 83 6.81 -16.18 43.14
C THR A 83 8.02 -15.43 43.64
N PHE A 84 8.88 -14.94 42.74
CA PHE A 84 10.05 -14.13 43.13
C PHE A 84 9.67 -12.81 43.79
N TYR A 85 8.60 -12.16 43.35
CA TYR A 85 8.10 -10.94 43.99
C TYR A 85 7.58 -11.20 45.41
N GLU A 86 6.86 -12.31 45.61
CA GLU A 86 6.37 -12.74 46.92
C GLU A 86 7.52 -13.09 47.90
N GLU A 87 8.63 -13.60 47.36
CA GLU A 87 9.87 -13.85 48.12
C GLU A 87 10.65 -12.58 48.48
N GLY A 88 10.14 -11.41 48.07
CA GLY A 88 10.78 -10.11 48.38
C GLY A 88 11.61 -9.54 47.22
N GLY A 89 11.66 -10.20 46.05
CA GLY A 89 12.32 -9.67 44.87
C GLY A 89 11.66 -8.39 44.34
N ARG A 90 12.45 -7.45 43.81
CA ARG A 90 11.97 -6.14 43.36
C ARG A 90 12.52 -5.73 42.00
N GLU A 91 13.19 -6.64 41.31
CA GLU A 91 13.72 -6.39 39.97
C GLU A 91 13.55 -7.63 39.07
N CYS A 92 13.44 -7.40 37.79
CA CYS A 92 13.53 -8.47 36.79
C CYS A 92 14.26 -7.94 35.55
N SER A 93 14.81 -8.83 34.74
CA SER A 93 15.49 -8.39 33.52
C SER A 93 15.32 -9.37 32.38
N VAL A 94 15.49 -8.85 31.15
CA VAL A 94 15.66 -9.63 29.93
C VAL A 94 16.91 -9.13 29.23
N SER A 95 17.77 -10.05 28.78
CA SER A 95 18.95 -9.78 27.97
C SER A 95 18.84 -10.54 26.65
N LEU A 96 19.05 -9.85 25.53
CA LEU A 96 19.11 -10.40 24.18
C LEU A 96 20.50 -10.18 23.60
N VAL A 97 21.19 -11.27 23.28
CA VAL A 97 22.49 -11.22 22.60
C VAL A 97 22.27 -11.48 21.13
N LEU A 98 22.80 -10.61 20.28
CA LEU A 98 22.72 -10.71 18.82
C LEU A 98 24.10 -10.49 18.19
N GLU A 99 24.26 -11.00 16.97
CA GLU A 99 25.47 -10.83 16.15
C GLU A 99 25.08 -10.10 14.86
N THR A 100 25.85 -9.09 14.49
CA THR A 100 25.66 -8.31 13.27
C THR A 100 26.52 -8.85 12.12
N ASP A 101 26.27 -8.36 10.92
CA ASP A 101 27.03 -8.70 9.70
C ASP A 101 28.53 -8.38 9.80
N ALA A 102 28.90 -7.41 10.64
CA ALA A 102 30.30 -7.10 10.92
C ALA A 102 30.99 -8.10 11.88
N GLY A 103 30.24 -9.08 12.39
CA GLY A 103 30.71 -10.02 13.41
C GLY A 103 30.77 -9.41 14.83
N ASP A 104 30.19 -8.24 15.01
CA ASP A 104 30.08 -7.62 16.32
C ASP A 104 28.96 -8.25 17.13
N GLU A 105 29.24 -8.59 18.39
CA GLU A 105 28.26 -9.11 19.32
C GLU A 105 27.70 -7.98 20.17
N TRP A 106 26.37 -7.87 20.17
CA TRP A 106 25.63 -6.87 20.92
C TRP A 106 24.78 -7.56 21.98
N GLU A 107 24.93 -7.18 23.24
CA GLU A 107 24.04 -7.56 24.32
C GLU A 107 23.15 -6.38 24.67
N LEU A 108 21.85 -6.55 24.52
CA LEU A 108 20.82 -5.59 24.87
C LEU A 108 20.15 -6.09 26.14
N LYS A 109 20.29 -5.38 27.27
CA LYS A 109 19.68 -5.74 28.54
C LYS A 109 18.76 -4.65 29.02
N VAL A 110 17.54 -5.03 29.41
CA VAL A 110 16.55 -4.15 30.06
C VAL A 110 16.23 -4.71 31.42
N LYS A 111 16.34 -3.88 32.44
CA LYS A 111 15.95 -4.16 33.82
C LYS A 111 14.78 -3.31 34.20
N TRP A 112 13.81 -3.86 34.89
CA TRP A 112 12.65 -3.18 35.47
C TRP A 112 12.66 -3.32 36.97
N TYR A 113 12.38 -2.21 37.67
CA TYR A 113 12.37 -2.12 39.12
C TYR A 113 10.95 -1.86 39.65
N PHE A 114 10.61 -2.46 40.79
CA PHE A 114 9.27 -2.48 41.32
C PHE A 114 9.22 -2.02 42.76
N ASN A 115 8.14 -1.31 43.13
CA ASN A 115 7.88 -0.92 44.52
C ASN A 115 7.15 -2.03 45.29
N ALA A 116 6.83 -1.76 46.58
CA ALA A 116 6.11 -2.69 47.44
C ALA A 116 4.66 -3.02 46.97
N TYR A 117 4.10 -2.30 46.01
CA TYR A 117 2.77 -2.50 45.45
C TYR A 117 2.80 -3.17 44.08
N LYS A 118 3.94 -3.75 43.67
CA LYS A 118 4.17 -4.36 42.35
C LYS A 118 4.00 -3.38 41.19
N VAL A 119 4.14 -2.08 41.43
CA VAL A 119 4.11 -1.07 40.38
C VAL A 119 5.53 -0.80 39.92
N MET A 120 5.74 -0.83 38.59
CA MET A 120 7.02 -0.50 37.99
C MET A 120 7.39 0.97 38.29
N THR A 121 8.57 1.19 38.82
CA THR A 121 9.08 2.51 39.15
C THR A 121 9.88 3.14 38.02
N HIS A 122 10.86 2.41 37.51
CA HIS A 122 11.73 2.81 36.39
C HIS A 122 12.32 1.60 35.69
N ASP A 123 12.91 1.83 34.55
CA ASP A 123 13.69 0.83 33.81
C ASP A 123 15.10 1.35 33.51
N GLU A 124 16.03 0.43 33.40
CA GLU A 124 17.40 0.68 32.96
C GLU A 124 17.69 -0.10 31.71
N ARG A 125 18.32 0.56 30.75
CA ARG A 125 18.72 -0.06 29.46
C ARG A 125 20.23 -0.04 29.33
N GLU A 126 20.78 -1.21 29.11
CA GLU A 126 22.21 -1.42 28.98
C GLU A 126 22.51 -2.03 27.62
N VAL A 127 23.50 -1.47 26.94
CA VAL A 127 24.00 -2.00 25.67
C VAL A 127 25.48 -2.29 25.83
N THR A 128 25.85 -3.55 25.64
CA THR A 128 27.25 -3.99 25.64
C THR A 128 27.62 -4.42 24.21
N VAL A 129 28.64 -3.81 23.64
CA VAL A 129 29.11 -4.14 22.29
C VAL A 129 30.50 -4.72 22.38
N LYS A 130 30.67 -5.92 21.85
CA LYS A 130 31.95 -6.60 21.68
C LYS A 130 32.25 -6.62 20.18
N THR A 131 33.14 -5.74 19.77
CA THR A 131 33.58 -5.67 18.37
C THR A 131 34.45 -6.86 18.02
N SER A 132 34.30 -7.41 16.83
CA SER A 132 35.11 -8.50 16.33
C SER A 132 36.60 -8.14 16.43
N GLY A 133 37.38 -9.00 17.12
CA GLY A 133 38.79 -8.76 17.38
C GLY A 133 39.12 -7.87 18.58
N ALA A 134 38.14 -7.30 19.29
CA ALA A 134 38.38 -6.52 20.51
C ALA A 134 38.40 -7.43 21.76
N TYR A 135 39.39 -7.19 22.65
CA TYR A 135 39.53 -7.96 23.90
C TYR A 135 38.55 -7.52 25.00
N VAL A 136 38.11 -6.27 25.00
CA VAL A 136 37.24 -5.71 26.03
C VAL A 136 35.92 -5.20 25.41
N PRO A 137 34.75 -5.68 25.89
CA PRO A 137 33.47 -5.20 25.44
C PRO A 137 33.24 -3.75 25.94
N LYS A 138 32.66 -2.93 25.08
CA LYS A 138 32.26 -1.57 25.42
C LYS A 138 30.85 -1.60 25.98
N LYS A 139 30.72 -1.28 27.28
CA LYS A 139 29.46 -1.21 28.00
C LYS A 139 28.99 0.24 28.09
N SER A 140 27.70 0.50 27.80
CA SER A 140 27.09 1.80 27.93
C SER A 140 25.66 1.70 28.49
N LEU A 141 25.40 2.49 29.51
CA LEU A 141 24.05 2.76 29.99
C LEU A 141 23.42 3.81 29.07
N VAL A 142 22.27 3.51 28.54
CA VAL A 142 21.57 4.41 27.60
C VAL A 142 20.49 5.17 28.32
N GLY A 143 20.82 6.40 28.75
CA GLY A 143 19.91 7.28 29.46
C GLY A 143 18.84 7.94 28.59
N ASN A 144 19.03 7.95 27.25
CA ASN A 144 18.08 8.55 26.31
C ASN A 144 17.43 7.48 25.45
N ILE A 145 16.11 7.33 25.58
CA ILE A 145 15.33 6.35 24.82
C ILE A 145 15.37 6.57 23.29
N GLU A 146 15.45 7.82 22.84
CA GLU A 146 15.56 8.12 21.41
C GLU A 146 16.89 7.64 20.83
N GLN A 147 17.97 7.76 21.62
CA GLN A 147 19.27 7.24 21.23
C GLN A 147 19.23 5.71 21.14
N TYR A 148 18.60 5.05 22.12
CA TYR A 148 18.38 3.61 22.08
C TYR A 148 17.61 3.21 20.83
N ASN A 149 16.47 3.84 20.57
CA ASN A 149 15.64 3.55 19.39
C ASN A 149 16.42 3.72 18.07
N ARG A 150 17.22 4.78 17.95
CA ARG A 150 18.08 4.98 16.77
C ARG A 150 19.15 3.91 16.61
N MET A 151 19.70 3.40 17.69
CA MET A 151 20.66 2.29 17.66
C MET A 151 19.99 1.00 17.21
N ILE A 152 18.84 0.67 17.79
CA ILE A 152 18.08 -0.53 17.42
C ILE A 152 17.61 -0.46 15.96
N ASP A 153 17.11 0.69 15.47
CA ASP A 153 16.68 0.85 14.07
C ASP A 153 17.82 0.65 13.05
N LYS A 154 19.08 0.82 13.45
CA LYS A 154 20.22 0.49 12.58
C LYS A 154 20.43 -1.01 12.45
N ILE A 155 20.04 -1.80 13.43
CA ILE A 155 20.22 -3.25 13.50
C ILE A 155 18.97 -3.94 12.99
N MET A 156 17.85 -3.69 13.65
CA MET A 156 16.53 -4.23 13.33
C MET A 156 15.50 -3.10 13.33
N PRO A 157 15.11 -2.59 12.16
CA PRO A 157 14.17 -1.48 12.07
C PRO A 157 12.79 -1.84 12.65
N TYR A 158 12.23 -0.95 13.45
CA TYR A 158 10.92 -1.15 14.09
C TYR A 158 9.80 -1.53 13.10
N TYR A 159 9.78 -0.88 11.95
CA TYR A 159 8.77 -1.14 10.92
C TYR A 159 8.87 -2.54 10.29
N ALA A 160 10.02 -3.22 10.40
CA ALA A 160 10.21 -4.58 9.92
C ALA A 160 9.70 -5.63 10.94
N SER A 161 9.64 -5.27 12.23
CA SER A 161 9.26 -6.16 13.32
C SER A 161 8.00 -7.00 13.07
N PRO A 162 6.88 -6.47 12.55
CA PRO A 162 5.67 -7.26 12.32
C PRO A 162 5.83 -8.42 11.33
N PHE A 163 6.86 -8.39 10.49
CA PHE A 163 7.12 -9.42 9.48
C PHE A 163 8.19 -10.43 9.90
N PHE A 164 8.97 -10.10 10.93
CA PHE A 164 10.03 -10.96 11.43
C PHE A 164 9.75 -11.52 12.83
N ILE A 165 8.94 -10.85 13.64
CA ILE A 165 8.58 -11.30 14.98
C ILE A 165 7.06 -11.20 15.12
N PHE A 166 6.34 -12.30 14.90
CA PHE A 166 4.89 -12.28 14.83
C PHE A 166 4.23 -13.52 15.44
N ASP A 167 2.97 -13.36 15.83
CA ASP A 167 2.08 -14.44 16.20
C ASP A 167 1.46 -15.03 14.92
N GLY A 168 1.59 -16.35 14.72
CA GLY A 168 1.06 -17.03 13.55
C GLY A 168 -0.46 -16.94 13.43
N GLU A 169 -1.18 -16.79 14.54
CA GLU A 169 -2.63 -16.55 14.53
C GLU A 169 -3.02 -15.12 14.13
N GLU A 170 -2.17 -14.13 14.42
CA GLU A 170 -2.40 -12.72 14.08
C GLU A 170 -1.99 -12.38 12.64
N VAL A 171 -1.24 -13.26 11.97
CA VAL A 171 -0.74 -13.04 10.59
C VAL A 171 -1.84 -12.67 9.61
N LYS A 172 -3.05 -13.23 9.77
CA LYS A 172 -4.24 -12.89 8.96
C LYS A 172 -4.60 -11.40 9.01
N GLU A 173 -4.30 -10.71 10.13
CA GLU A 173 -4.60 -9.29 10.27
C GLU A 173 -3.77 -8.43 9.31
N ILE A 174 -2.61 -8.89 8.88
CA ILE A 174 -1.76 -8.19 7.90
C ILE A 174 -2.52 -8.03 6.58
N ILE A 175 -3.25 -9.08 6.15
CA ILE A 175 -4.07 -9.00 4.93
C ILE A 175 -5.36 -8.22 5.17
N ILE A 176 -6.00 -8.37 6.33
CA ILE A 176 -7.25 -7.66 6.63
C ILE A 176 -7.01 -6.14 6.68
N ARG A 177 -5.83 -5.70 7.16
CA ARG A 177 -5.44 -4.27 7.23
C ARG A 177 -4.89 -3.70 5.92
N GLN A 178 -4.72 -4.50 4.87
CA GLN A 178 -4.19 -4.01 3.59
C GLN A 178 -5.00 -2.87 2.96
N GLU A 179 -6.29 -2.75 3.30
CA GLU A 179 -7.19 -1.71 2.78
C GLU A 179 -6.87 -0.29 3.29
N GLN A 180 -6.03 -0.12 4.32
CA GLN A 180 -5.80 1.15 5.02
C GLN A 180 -4.54 1.92 4.59
N ASN A 181 -3.99 1.71 3.39
CA ASN A 181 -2.69 2.27 2.96
C ASN A 181 -1.49 1.85 3.84
N GLU A 182 -1.71 1.19 4.97
CA GLU A 182 -0.66 0.76 5.90
C GLU A 182 0.28 -0.24 5.25
N MET A 183 -0.24 -1.14 4.41
CA MET A 183 0.55 -2.12 3.68
C MET A 183 1.52 -1.43 2.71
N LYS A 184 1.05 -0.44 1.96
CA LYS A 184 1.90 0.33 1.05
C LYS A 184 3.03 1.06 1.79
N GLU A 185 2.72 1.65 2.92
CA GLU A 185 3.73 2.29 3.77
C GLU A 185 4.70 1.28 4.37
N ALA A 186 4.22 0.14 4.86
CA ALA A 186 5.05 -0.93 5.37
C ALA A 186 6.01 -1.46 4.29
N ILE A 187 5.52 -1.71 3.09
CA ILE A 187 6.34 -2.14 1.95
C ILE A 187 7.39 -1.08 1.60
N HIS A 188 7.02 0.20 1.51
CA HIS A 188 7.98 1.27 1.27
C HIS A 188 9.05 1.37 2.36
N LYS A 189 8.68 1.12 3.63
CA LYS A 189 9.61 1.10 4.75
C LYS A 189 10.58 -0.10 4.63
N ILE A 190 10.05 -1.32 4.46
CA ILE A 190 10.84 -2.56 4.36
C ILE A 190 11.80 -2.52 3.15
N THR A 191 11.37 -1.93 2.05
CA THR A 191 12.17 -1.84 0.83
C THR A 191 13.16 -0.67 0.82
N GLY A 192 13.31 0.05 1.94
CA GLY A 192 14.27 1.16 2.09
C GLY A 192 13.87 2.46 1.34
N MET A 193 12.68 2.51 0.77
CA MET A 193 12.21 3.66 -0.03
C MET A 193 12.00 4.94 0.80
N ASN A 194 11.83 4.82 2.11
CA ASN A 194 11.60 5.98 2.97
C ASN A 194 12.78 6.96 2.98
N SER A 195 14.01 6.47 2.90
CA SER A 195 15.20 7.33 2.85
C SER A 195 15.19 8.20 1.60
N TYR A 196 14.79 7.65 0.47
CA TYR A 196 14.66 8.41 -0.78
C TYR A 196 13.50 9.42 -0.73
N LYS A 197 12.38 9.05 -0.12
CA LYS A 197 11.26 9.99 0.10
C LYS A 197 11.66 11.16 0.98
N GLN A 198 12.44 10.90 2.05
CA GLN A 198 12.98 11.97 2.89
C GLN A 198 13.95 12.85 2.12
N LEU A 199 14.83 12.26 1.32
CA LEU A 199 15.76 13.02 0.47
C LEU A 199 15.00 13.92 -0.54
N ILE A 200 13.92 13.43 -1.15
CA ILE A 200 13.06 14.25 -2.03
C ILE A 200 12.47 15.42 -1.25
N LYS A 201 12.00 15.19 -0.02
CA LYS A 201 11.45 16.24 0.84
C LYS A 201 12.51 17.31 1.16
N ASP A 202 13.71 16.88 1.53
CA ASP A 202 14.82 17.77 1.87
C ASP A 202 15.26 18.58 0.64
N LEU A 203 15.38 17.94 -0.53
CA LEU A 203 15.67 18.60 -1.79
C LEU A 203 14.55 19.55 -2.25
N SER A 204 13.30 19.22 -1.97
CA SER A 204 12.16 20.11 -2.25
C SER A 204 12.20 21.37 -1.38
N THR A 205 12.62 21.23 -0.12
CA THR A 205 12.86 22.38 0.78
C THR A 205 14.03 23.23 0.26
N LEU A 206 15.15 22.58 -0.08
CA LEU A 206 16.32 23.28 -0.67
C LEU A 206 15.93 24.01 -1.97
N LYS A 207 15.14 23.39 -2.84
CA LYS A 207 14.61 24.03 -4.05
C LYS A 207 13.85 25.31 -3.71
N SER A 208 12.93 25.24 -2.73
CA SER A 208 12.16 26.42 -2.29
C SER A 208 13.06 27.54 -1.76
N ASP A 209 14.10 27.19 -1.00
CA ASP A 209 15.08 28.14 -0.50
C ASP A 209 15.89 28.82 -1.63
N ILE A 210 16.29 28.05 -2.64
CA ILE A 210 16.99 28.58 -3.82
C ILE A 210 16.03 29.48 -4.62
N GLU A 211 14.79 29.06 -4.86
CA GLU A 211 13.76 29.87 -5.53
C GLU A 211 13.55 31.21 -4.82
N ALA A 212 13.46 31.22 -3.50
CA ALA A 212 13.35 32.44 -2.69
C ALA A 212 14.58 33.35 -2.84
N LYS A 213 15.79 32.78 -2.91
CA LYS A 213 17.05 33.55 -3.16
C LYS A 213 17.08 34.14 -4.57
N VAL A 214 16.65 33.36 -5.58
CA VAL A 214 16.55 33.85 -6.98
C VAL A 214 15.57 35.02 -7.05
N VAL A 215 14.42 34.93 -6.46
CA VAL A 215 13.42 36.02 -6.41
C VAL A 215 13.95 37.26 -5.72
N LYS A 216 14.70 37.11 -4.61
CA LYS A 216 15.33 38.27 -3.91
C LYS A 216 16.47 38.92 -4.66
N ALA A 217 17.22 38.14 -5.42
CA ALA A 217 18.40 38.61 -6.14
C ALA A 217 18.09 39.39 -7.45
N GLN A 218 16.87 39.25 -7.98
CA GLN A 218 16.44 39.89 -9.21
C GLN A 218 16.19 41.39 -9.03
N LYS A 219 16.80 42.22 -9.90
CA LYS A 219 16.64 43.68 -9.93
C LYS A 219 16.19 44.10 -11.34
N GLY A 220 15.08 44.84 -11.46
CA GLY A 220 14.59 45.37 -12.71
C GLY A 220 13.09 45.70 -12.68
N SER A 221 12.61 46.68 -13.48
CA SER A 221 11.20 47.12 -13.42
C SER A 221 10.18 46.09 -13.94
N GLN A 222 10.54 45.28 -14.93
CA GLN A 222 9.68 44.17 -15.42
C GLN A 222 9.67 42.96 -14.49
N THR A 223 10.77 42.75 -13.78
CA THR A 223 10.87 41.66 -12.78
C THR A 223 10.12 41.95 -11.48
N THR A 224 9.87 43.24 -11.16
CA THR A 224 9.09 43.63 -9.97
C THR A 224 7.66 43.13 -10.00
N THR A 225 7.01 43.15 -11.16
CA THR A 225 5.62 42.66 -11.31
C THR A 225 5.54 41.13 -11.18
N LEU A 226 6.46 40.41 -11.86
CA LEU A 226 6.53 38.95 -11.76
C LEU A 226 6.91 38.48 -10.35
N LYS A 227 7.77 39.24 -9.68
CA LYS A 227 8.14 38.99 -8.28
C LYS A 227 6.95 39.14 -7.33
N LYS A 228 6.18 40.21 -7.47
CA LYS A 228 4.94 40.41 -6.70
C LYS A 228 3.96 39.27 -6.91
N GLN A 229 3.74 38.87 -8.15
CA GLN A 229 2.86 37.73 -8.45
C GLN A 229 3.38 36.42 -7.85
N TYR A 230 4.68 36.18 -7.86
CA TYR A 230 5.30 35.01 -7.23
C TYR A 230 5.11 35.04 -5.73
N GLU A 231 5.36 36.17 -5.05
CA GLU A 231 5.17 36.33 -3.60
C GLU A 231 3.69 36.17 -3.19
N GLU A 232 2.75 36.65 -3.99
CA GLU A 232 1.30 36.47 -3.78
C GLU A 232 0.90 34.99 -3.89
N ILE A 233 1.40 34.27 -4.90
CA ILE A 233 1.14 32.83 -5.06
C ILE A 233 1.78 32.03 -3.94
N GLU A 234 2.99 32.38 -3.51
CA GLU A 234 3.67 31.70 -2.41
C GLU A 234 2.92 31.88 -1.09
N SER A 235 2.42 33.07 -0.82
CA SER A 235 1.54 33.34 0.32
C SER A 235 0.24 32.52 0.25
N SER A 236 -0.41 32.48 -0.93
CA SER A 236 -1.60 31.66 -1.17
C SER A 236 -1.34 30.16 -0.97
N LEU A 237 -0.21 29.66 -1.46
CA LEU A 237 0.22 28.28 -1.27
C LEU A 237 0.40 27.91 0.22
N ASN A 238 1.10 28.76 0.96
CA ASN A 238 1.33 28.54 2.40
C ASN A 238 0.01 28.50 3.17
N GLU A 239 -0.91 29.39 2.85
CA GLU A 239 -2.26 29.38 3.47
C GLU A 239 -3.05 28.11 3.11
N LEU A 240 -3.03 27.70 1.84
CA LEU A 240 -3.73 26.50 1.39
C LEU A 240 -3.13 25.22 1.98
N GLU A 241 -1.80 25.13 2.07
CA GLU A 241 -1.10 23.99 2.68
C GLU A 241 -1.35 23.91 4.19
N ALA A 242 -1.37 25.05 4.88
CA ALA A 242 -1.75 25.13 6.29
C ALA A 242 -3.21 24.66 6.51
N LYS A 243 -4.15 25.11 5.66
CA LYS A 243 -5.55 24.65 5.69
C LYS A 243 -5.64 23.13 5.41
N ALA A 244 -4.90 22.62 4.43
CA ALA A 244 -4.87 21.20 4.14
C ALA A 244 -4.34 20.37 5.32
N LYS A 245 -3.30 20.86 6.00
CA LYS A 245 -2.76 20.22 7.21
C LYS A 245 -3.78 20.21 8.34
N GLU A 246 -4.41 21.33 8.63
CA GLU A 246 -5.46 21.43 9.65
C GLU A 246 -6.61 20.45 9.39
N ILE A 247 -7.08 20.38 8.13
CA ILE A 247 -8.16 19.44 7.77
C ILE A 247 -7.72 17.99 7.96
N ARG A 248 -6.48 17.62 7.61
CA ARG A 248 -5.95 16.25 7.84
C ARG A 248 -5.89 15.90 9.32
N GLU A 249 -5.45 16.81 10.16
CA GLU A 249 -5.41 16.62 11.62
C GLU A 249 -6.83 16.43 12.20
N LYS A 250 -7.81 17.21 11.70
CA LYS A 250 -9.21 17.05 12.09
C LYS A 250 -9.77 15.69 11.65
N ILE A 251 -9.52 15.28 10.41
CA ILE A 251 -9.94 13.96 9.90
C ILE A 251 -9.37 12.86 10.79
N LYS A 252 -8.05 12.87 11.05
CA LYS A 252 -7.39 11.88 11.91
C LYS A 252 -8.02 11.81 13.30
N GLY A 253 -8.25 12.96 13.93
CA GLY A 253 -8.88 13.01 15.26
C GLY A 253 -10.34 12.49 15.28
N TYR A 254 -11.08 12.66 14.19
CA TYR A 254 -12.43 12.09 14.07
C TYR A 254 -12.41 10.59 13.73
N GLU A 255 -11.47 10.11 12.93
CA GLU A 255 -11.27 8.70 12.65
C GLU A 255 -10.90 7.91 13.91
N GLU A 256 -9.99 8.42 14.74
CA GLU A 256 -9.66 7.84 16.05
C GLU A 256 -10.89 7.74 16.96
N LYS A 257 -11.70 8.80 17.04
CA LYS A 257 -12.97 8.79 17.79
C LYS A 257 -13.96 7.76 17.22
N LEU A 258 -14.02 7.62 15.90
CA LEU A 258 -14.90 6.67 15.23
C LEU A 258 -14.51 5.22 15.55
N ILE A 259 -13.21 4.92 15.57
CA ILE A 259 -12.68 3.61 15.97
C ILE A 259 -13.06 3.30 17.43
N LEU A 260 -12.87 4.26 18.35
CA LEU A 260 -13.22 4.08 19.76
C LEU A 260 -14.73 3.84 19.95
N LEU A 261 -15.58 4.58 19.26
CA LEU A 261 -17.04 4.41 19.33
C LEU A 261 -17.51 3.09 18.73
N LYS A 262 -16.93 2.68 17.60
CA LYS A 262 -17.21 1.36 16.98
C LYS A 262 -16.78 0.23 17.92
N ASN A 263 -15.61 0.31 18.53
CA ASN A 263 -15.15 -0.69 19.49
C ASN A 263 -16.03 -0.74 20.74
N LYS A 264 -16.45 0.42 21.28
CA LYS A 264 -17.36 0.51 22.39
C LYS A 264 -18.71 -0.12 22.03
N ARG A 265 -19.29 0.22 20.89
CA ARG A 265 -20.52 -0.37 20.37
C ARG A 265 -20.41 -1.89 20.21
N ASN A 266 -19.34 -2.37 19.58
CA ASN A 266 -19.11 -3.80 19.35
C ASN A 266 -18.97 -4.57 20.68
N LYS A 267 -18.32 -3.96 21.70
CA LYS A 267 -18.21 -4.55 23.03
C LYS A 267 -19.57 -4.66 23.73
N ILE A 268 -20.44 -3.67 23.57
CA ILE A 268 -21.81 -3.71 24.09
C ILE A 268 -22.62 -4.79 23.36
N LEU A 269 -22.44 -4.93 22.06
CA LEU A 269 -23.16 -5.89 21.21
C LEU A 269 -22.64 -7.33 21.35
N SER A 270 -21.35 -7.56 21.61
CA SER A 270 -20.77 -8.89 21.83
C SER A 270 -21.22 -9.55 23.15
N GLN A 271 -21.83 -8.79 24.05
CA GLN A 271 -22.43 -9.31 25.28
C GLN A 271 -23.84 -9.88 25.07
N ASN A 272 -24.40 -9.78 23.87
CA ASN A 272 -25.77 -10.22 23.54
C ASN A 272 -25.79 -11.14 22.31
N SER A 273 -26.57 -12.19 22.39
CA SER A 273 -26.76 -13.42 21.59
C SER A 273 -26.46 -13.45 20.05
N ARG A 274 -26.23 -14.70 19.55
CA ARG A 274 -25.84 -15.10 18.17
C ARG A 274 -26.60 -14.42 17.00
N SER A 275 -27.85 -14.09 17.16
CA SER A 275 -28.65 -13.46 16.09
C SER A 275 -28.24 -12.04 15.80
N ARG A 276 -27.67 -11.32 16.75
CA ARG A 276 -27.14 -9.97 16.58
C ARG A 276 -25.77 -9.97 15.92
N GLU A 277 -24.95 -10.98 16.16
CA GLU A 277 -23.65 -11.14 15.46
C GLU A 277 -23.85 -11.28 13.95
N GLU A 278 -24.89 -11.98 13.50
CA GLU A 278 -25.20 -12.13 12.08
C GLU A 278 -25.65 -10.82 11.44
N ILE A 279 -26.49 -10.03 12.13
CA ILE A 279 -26.91 -8.70 11.62
C ILE A 279 -25.72 -7.75 11.54
N ILE A 280 -24.85 -7.74 12.54
CA ILE A 280 -23.63 -6.89 12.56
C ILE A 280 -22.69 -7.30 11.44
N LYS A 281 -22.49 -8.61 11.23
CA LYS A 281 -21.66 -9.15 10.15
C LYS A 281 -22.20 -8.71 8.78
N ARG A 282 -23.52 -8.80 8.58
CA ARG A 282 -24.20 -8.36 7.37
C ARG A 282 -24.05 -6.85 7.15
N GLN A 283 -24.21 -6.04 8.19
CA GLN A 283 -24.04 -4.59 8.14
C GLN A 283 -22.59 -4.18 7.78
N ALA A 284 -21.60 -4.89 8.36
CA ALA A 284 -20.19 -4.66 8.02
C ALA A 284 -19.88 -5.01 6.55
N GLN A 285 -20.47 -6.08 6.02
CA GLN A 285 -20.35 -6.48 4.61
C GLN A 285 -20.94 -5.41 3.69
N ILE A 286 -22.16 -4.96 3.97
CA ILE A 286 -22.83 -3.91 3.18
C ILE A 286 -21.99 -2.61 3.17
N SER A 287 -21.48 -2.21 4.34
CA SER A 287 -20.62 -1.02 4.46
C SER A 287 -19.36 -1.12 3.59
N THR A 288 -18.74 -2.31 3.54
CA THR A 288 -17.55 -2.56 2.71
C THR A 288 -17.89 -2.48 1.21
N HIS A 289 -19.05 -3.03 0.81
CA HIS A 289 -19.50 -2.96 -0.59
C HIS A 289 -19.80 -1.53 -1.02
N ILE A 290 -20.44 -0.73 -0.17
CA ILE A 290 -20.68 0.70 -0.45
C ILE A 290 -19.36 1.43 -0.69
N GLU A 291 -18.38 1.20 0.17
CA GLU A 291 -17.07 1.86 0.03
C GLU A 291 -16.35 1.44 -1.26
N GLN A 292 -16.44 0.16 -1.62
CA GLN A 292 -15.85 -0.35 -2.85
C GLN A 292 -16.52 0.23 -4.10
N HIS A 293 -17.86 0.29 -4.12
CA HIS A 293 -18.58 0.92 -5.23
C HIS A 293 -18.33 2.42 -5.32
N LYS A 294 -18.19 3.13 -4.20
CA LYS A 294 -17.80 4.55 -4.17
C LYS A 294 -16.39 4.78 -4.73
N LYS A 295 -15.44 3.90 -4.42
CA LYS A 295 -14.09 3.94 -5.01
C LYS A 295 -14.11 3.70 -6.52
N ASN A 296 -14.87 2.71 -6.96
CA ASN A 296 -15.02 2.40 -8.39
C ASN A 296 -15.67 3.57 -9.14
N LEU A 297 -16.68 4.20 -8.55
CA LEU A 297 -17.33 5.39 -9.11
C LEU A 297 -16.34 6.56 -9.20
N ASP A 298 -15.54 6.81 -8.18
CA ASP A 298 -14.53 7.88 -8.19
C ASP A 298 -13.46 7.64 -9.27
N GLN A 299 -13.07 6.39 -9.48
CA GLN A 299 -12.14 6.01 -10.54
C GLN A 299 -12.75 6.21 -11.92
N LEU A 300 -13.97 5.72 -12.16
CA LEU A 300 -14.67 5.90 -13.43
C LEU A 300 -14.92 7.38 -13.75
N LEU A 301 -15.27 8.17 -12.75
CA LEU A 301 -15.44 9.62 -12.91
C LEU A 301 -14.10 10.30 -13.26
N LYS A 302 -13.00 9.92 -12.62
CA LYS A 302 -11.66 10.47 -12.94
C LYS A 302 -11.23 10.16 -14.37
N GLU A 303 -11.49 8.94 -14.83
CA GLU A 303 -11.10 8.49 -16.16
C GLU A 303 -11.98 9.10 -17.26
N ASN A 304 -13.24 9.35 -16.98
CA ASN A 304 -14.24 9.71 -17.99
C ASN A 304 -14.81 11.13 -17.86
N MET A 305 -14.42 11.90 -16.84
CA MET A 305 -15.02 13.21 -16.55
C MET A 305 -14.94 14.18 -17.72
N THR A 306 -13.82 14.18 -18.43
CA THR A 306 -13.60 15.02 -19.62
C THR A 306 -14.56 14.64 -20.74
N LEU A 307 -14.79 13.35 -20.98
CA LEU A 307 -15.69 12.86 -22.01
C LEU A 307 -17.15 13.13 -21.68
N ILE A 308 -17.52 13.04 -20.40
CA ILE A 308 -18.88 13.34 -19.92
C ILE A 308 -19.20 14.85 -20.07
N ILE A 309 -18.28 15.73 -19.65
CA ILE A 309 -18.44 17.18 -19.75
C ILE A 309 -18.52 17.61 -21.22
N LEU A 310 -17.69 17.05 -22.08
CA LEU A 310 -17.61 17.40 -23.49
C LEU A 310 -18.59 16.62 -24.39
N LYS A 311 -19.45 15.78 -23.81
CA LYS A 311 -20.34 14.89 -24.59
C LYS A 311 -21.20 15.66 -25.58
N SER A 312 -21.79 16.79 -25.18
CA SER A 312 -22.61 17.62 -26.07
C SER A 312 -21.79 18.11 -27.27
N GLU A 313 -20.59 18.57 -27.02
CA GLU A 313 -19.70 19.12 -28.05
C GLU A 313 -19.13 17.99 -28.95
N ILE A 314 -18.79 16.87 -28.36
CA ILE A 314 -18.37 15.66 -29.13
C ILE A 314 -19.49 15.19 -30.05
N ASN A 315 -20.74 15.17 -29.59
CA ASN A 315 -21.87 14.78 -30.42
C ASN A 315 -22.12 15.79 -31.56
N LYS A 316 -22.04 17.09 -31.29
CA LYS A 316 -22.12 18.11 -32.32
C LYS A 316 -21.00 17.95 -33.35
N LEU A 317 -19.77 17.73 -32.89
CA LEU A 317 -18.63 17.47 -33.77
C LEU A 317 -18.83 16.22 -34.62
N LYS A 318 -19.32 15.13 -34.05
CA LYS A 318 -19.64 13.91 -34.81
C LYS A 318 -20.68 14.13 -35.91
N GLU A 319 -21.74 14.84 -35.60
CA GLU A 319 -22.77 15.16 -36.62
C GLU A 319 -22.20 16.09 -37.72
N GLN A 320 -21.41 17.08 -37.35
CA GLN A 320 -20.75 17.96 -38.31
C GLN A 320 -19.78 17.17 -39.21
N LEU A 321 -18.93 16.34 -38.64
CA LEU A 321 -17.98 15.52 -39.39
C LEU A 321 -18.66 14.48 -40.29
N LYS A 322 -19.83 13.93 -39.91
CA LYS A 322 -20.62 13.08 -40.78
C LYS A 322 -21.12 13.83 -42.04
N VAL A 323 -21.55 15.05 -41.85
CA VAL A 323 -22.01 15.90 -42.98
C VAL A 323 -20.82 16.21 -43.89
N GLU A 324 -19.70 16.61 -43.34
CA GLU A 324 -18.48 16.94 -44.08
C GLU A 324 -17.92 15.73 -44.84
N ASN A 325 -17.92 14.55 -44.22
CA ASN A 325 -17.49 13.29 -44.89
C ASN A 325 -18.40 12.95 -46.08
N ARG A 326 -19.72 13.08 -45.90
CA ARG A 326 -20.67 12.88 -47.04
C ARG A 326 -20.42 13.86 -48.18
N LEU A 327 -20.12 15.12 -47.86
CA LEU A 327 -19.79 16.12 -48.86
C LEU A 327 -18.48 15.77 -49.58
N ARG A 328 -17.47 15.32 -48.83
CA ARG A 328 -16.18 14.89 -49.38
C ARG A 328 -16.36 13.65 -50.32
N GLU A 329 -17.12 12.66 -49.87
CA GLU A 329 -17.46 11.49 -50.70
C GLU A 329 -18.24 11.89 -51.94
N ALA A 330 -19.22 12.79 -51.84
CA ALA A 330 -19.96 13.29 -52.97
C ALA A 330 -19.08 14.04 -54.00
N LYS A 331 -18.13 14.89 -53.54
CA LYS A 331 -17.15 15.55 -54.38
C LYS A 331 -16.25 14.56 -55.11
N LEU A 332 -15.75 13.54 -54.37
CA LEU A 332 -14.89 12.50 -54.94
C LEU A 332 -15.64 11.66 -55.97
N MET A 333 -16.91 11.29 -55.69
CA MET A 333 -17.77 10.57 -56.63
C MET A 333 -18.03 11.41 -57.88
N LYS A 334 -18.31 12.73 -57.72
CA LYS A 334 -18.48 13.64 -58.86
C LYS A 334 -17.22 13.68 -59.73
N GLN A 335 -16.06 13.86 -59.15
CA GLN A 335 -14.79 13.87 -59.87
C GLN A 335 -14.52 12.53 -60.57
N ALA A 336 -14.75 11.42 -59.87
CA ALA A 336 -14.57 10.07 -60.45
C ALA A 336 -15.53 9.82 -61.59
N SER A 337 -16.79 10.24 -61.48
CA SER A 337 -17.82 10.06 -62.53
C SER A 337 -17.61 10.93 -63.74
N LEU A 338 -17.03 12.11 -63.61
CA LEU A 338 -16.72 13.02 -64.70
C LEU A 338 -15.36 12.68 -65.40
N LYS A 339 -14.47 11.99 -64.72
CA LYS A 339 -13.15 11.64 -65.26
C LYS A 339 -13.18 10.92 -66.62
N PRO A 340 -14.04 9.92 -66.86
CA PRO A 340 -14.14 9.27 -68.17
C PRO A 340 -14.65 10.24 -69.27
N TYR A 341 -15.57 11.16 -68.91
CA TYR A 341 -16.06 12.18 -69.82
C TYR A 341 -14.95 13.15 -70.25
N HIS A 342 -14.19 13.66 -69.31
CA HIS A 342 -13.06 14.56 -69.60
C HIS A 342 -12.01 13.87 -70.46
N GLN A 343 -11.67 12.59 -70.17
CA GLN A 343 -10.75 11.80 -70.98
C GLN A 343 -11.27 11.59 -72.41
N PHE A 344 -12.56 11.34 -72.57
CA PHE A 344 -13.19 11.23 -73.88
C PHE A 344 -13.16 12.54 -74.64
N MET A 345 -13.51 13.66 -74.01
CA MET A 345 -13.50 14.99 -74.64
C MET A 345 -12.12 15.42 -75.03
N ASP A 346 -11.09 15.21 -74.15
CA ASP A 346 -9.70 15.49 -74.50
C ASP A 346 -9.23 14.70 -75.73
N SER A 347 -9.65 13.42 -75.78
CA SER A 347 -9.30 12.57 -76.91
C SER A 347 -10.06 13.00 -78.19
N LEU A 348 -11.28 13.47 -78.06
CA LEU A 348 -12.12 13.91 -79.24
C LEU A 348 -11.57 15.23 -79.81
N LEU A 349 -11.15 16.19 -78.95
CA LEU A 349 -10.64 17.49 -79.33
C LEU A 349 -9.24 17.41 -79.98
N ASN A 350 -8.52 16.33 -79.71
CA ASN A 350 -7.22 16.07 -80.39
C ASN A 350 -7.33 15.53 -81.82
N ILE A 351 -8.55 15.22 -82.32
CA ILE A 351 -8.77 14.79 -83.70
C ILE A 351 -8.97 16.04 -84.58
N PRO A 352 -8.30 16.18 -85.70
CA PRO A 352 -8.47 17.34 -86.56
C PRO A 352 -9.84 17.34 -87.17
N ILE A 353 -10.68 18.30 -86.82
CA ILE A 353 -12.06 18.44 -87.34
C ILE A 353 -12.05 19.55 -88.44
N SER A 354 -12.70 19.29 -89.57
CA SER A 354 -12.84 20.28 -90.63
C SER A 354 -14.34 20.56 -90.91
N PRO A 355 -14.78 21.83 -90.81
CA PRO A 355 -14.03 23.03 -90.52
C PRO A 355 -13.61 23.09 -89.02
N ALA A 356 -12.52 23.77 -88.73
CA ALA A 356 -12.01 23.89 -87.37
C ALA A 356 -13.02 24.62 -86.42
N LEU A 357 -13.26 24.07 -85.23
CA LEU A 357 -14.16 24.62 -84.24
C LEU A 357 -13.54 25.89 -83.60
N THR A 358 -14.35 26.91 -83.34
CA THR A 358 -13.95 28.06 -82.61
C THR A 358 -13.88 27.77 -81.13
N GLN A 359 -13.08 28.50 -80.36
CA GLN A 359 -12.92 28.33 -78.93
C GLN A 359 -14.29 28.34 -78.14
N GLN A 360 -15.17 29.26 -78.57
CA GLN A 360 -16.53 29.35 -77.98
C GLN A 360 -17.39 28.11 -78.25
N GLN A 361 -17.25 27.52 -79.44
CA GLN A 361 -17.95 26.26 -79.75
C GLN A 361 -17.41 25.07 -78.95
N ILE A 362 -16.13 25.02 -78.72
CA ILE A 362 -15.50 23.98 -77.87
C ILE A 362 -16.02 24.09 -76.45
N GLU A 363 -16.05 25.27 -75.85
CA GLU A 363 -16.58 25.50 -74.53
C GLU A 363 -18.07 25.13 -74.39
N GLN A 364 -18.86 25.47 -75.40
CA GLN A 364 -20.28 25.09 -75.45
C GLN A 364 -20.48 23.59 -75.58
N ILE A 365 -19.72 22.89 -76.40
CA ILE A 365 -19.74 21.43 -76.52
C ILE A 365 -19.33 20.78 -75.25
N HIS A 366 -18.30 21.31 -74.59
CA HIS A 366 -17.85 20.81 -73.26
C HIS A 366 -18.97 20.89 -72.23
N LYS A 367 -19.61 22.08 -72.14
CA LYS A 367 -20.67 22.30 -71.19
C LYS A 367 -21.95 21.46 -71.46
N ILE A 368 -22.39 21.43 -72.68
CA ILE A 368 -23.56 20.62 -73.11
C ILE A 368 -23.26 19.14 -73.00
N GLY A 369 -22.05 18.70 -73.30
CA GLY A 369 -21.65 17.28 -73.18
C GLY A 369 -21.53 16.83 -71.74
N GLU A 370 -21.05 17.70 -70.83
CA GLU A 370 -21.01 17.40 -69.42
C GLU A 370 -22.46 17.29 -68.83
N ASP A 371 -23.37 18.19 -69.22
CA ASP A 371 -24.77 18.11 -68.81
C ASP A 371 -25.46 16.83 -69.33
N ILE A 372 -25.22 16.44 -70.58
CA ILE A 372 -25.77 15.22 -71.16
C ILE A 372 -25.17 13.98 -70.45
N TRP A 373 -23.86 13.97 -70.19
CA TRP A 373 -23.18 12.87 -69.47
C TRP A 373 -23.75 12.67 -68.10
N ILE A 374 -23.95 13.75 -67.33
CA ILE A 374 -24.55 13.75 -66.02
C ILE A 374 -26.00 13.18 -66.05
N ASN A 375 -26.78 13.60 -67.03
CA ASN A 375 -28.19 13.18 -67.21
C ASN A 375 -28.30 11.71 -67.66
N GLN A 376 -27.47 11.24 -68.57
CA GLN A 376 -27.51 9.87 -69.09
C GLN A 376 -27.00 8.82 -68.09
N ASN A 377 -26.10 9.18 -67.20
CA ASN A 377 -25.55 8.27 -66.21
C ASN A 377 -26.31 8.37 -64.86
N ASP A 378 -27.44 9.06 -64.83
CA ASP A 378 -28.32 9.22 -63.61
C ASP A 378 -27.59 9.71 -62.42
N ILE A 379 -26.54 10.56 -62.62
CA ILE A 379 -25.65 11.05 -61.56
C ILE A 379 -26.43 12.15 -60.80
N LYS A 380 -27.18 11.69 -59.76
CA LYS A 380 -27.95 12.63 -58.87
C LYS A 380 -26.98 13.28 -57.92
N PHE A 381 -26.60 14.51 -58.22
CA PHE A 381 -25.98 15.37 -57.23
C PHE A 381 -27.10 15.98 -56.38
N SER A 382 -27.27 15.51 -55.14
CA SER A 382 -28.16 16.22 -54.23
C SER A 382 -27.48 17.54 -53.88
N ALA A 383 -27.88 18.55 -54.63
CA ALA A 383 -27.51 19.94 -54.28
C ALA A 383 -28.36 20.36 -53.09
N GLN A 384 -27.86 20.12 -51.88
CA GLN A 384 -28.40 20.76 -50.70
C GLN A 384 -27.26 21.28 -49.85
N ASN A 385 -27.24 22.60 -49.80
CA ASN A 385 -26.65 23.53 -48.87
C ASN A 385 -25.14 23.83 -48.99
N ASP A 386 -24.91 25.13 -48.95
CA ASP A 386 -23.64 25.86 -48.77
C ASP A 386 -22.88 25.50 -47.45
N SER A 387 -22.78 24.22 -47.13
CA SER A 387 -21.97 23.79 -45.98
C SER A 387 -20.51 23.74 -46.41
N VAL A 388 -19.75 24.63 -45.84
CA VAL A 388 -18.29 24.72 -45.98
C VAL A 388 -17.65 23.59 -45.19
N GLU A 389 -16.71 22.91 -45.79
CA GLU A 389 -15.82 21.96 -45.06
C GLU A 389 -14.98 22.76 -44.07
N LEU A 390 -15.27 22.61 -42.77
CA LEU A 390 -14.61 23.38 -41.70
C LEU A 390 -13.38 22.66 -41.14
N HIS A 391 -13.35 21.31 -41.23
CA HIS A 391 -12.34 20.49 -40.60
C HIS A 391 -11.56 19.65 -41.64
N ASP A 392 -10.24 19.77 -41.63
CA ASP A 392 -9.36 18.88 -42.39
C ASP A 392 -8.93 17.70 -41.50
N VAL A 393 -9.80 16.67 -41.44
CA VAL A 393 -9.60 15.49 -40.59
C VAL A 393 -9.22 14.29 -41.43
N SER A 394 -8.13 13.58 -41.04
CA SER A 394 -7.75 12.34 -41.73
C SER A 394 -8.81 11.23 -41.51
N THR A 395 -8.86 10.25 -42.39
CA THR A 395 -9.77 9.09 -42.28
C THR A 395 -9.57 8.34 -40.96
N LYS A 396 -8.34 8.27 -40.49
CA LYS A 396 -7.98 7.63 -39.21
C LYS A 396 -8.54 8.41 -38.01
N ASP A 397 -8.39 9.72 -38.02
CA ASP A 397 -8.86 10.58 -36.93
C ASP A 397 -10.39 10.64 -36.93
N PHE A 398 -11.01 10.68 -38.11
CA PHE A 398 -12.47 10.54 -38.25
C PHE A 398 -12.98 9.28 -37.60
N GLN A 399 -12.38 8.11 -37.88
CA GLN A 399 -12.77 6.86 -37.26
C GLN A 399 -12.53 6.85 -35.75
N THR A 400 -11.44 7.43 -35.29
CA THR A 400 -11.13 7.57 -33.86
C THR A 400 -12.19 8.39 -33.15
N ILE A 401 -12.57 9.55 -33.70
CA ILE A 401 -13.60 10.42 -33.11
C ILE A 401 -14.97 9.72 -33.14
N MET A 402 -15.33 9.03 -34.24
CA MET A 402 -16.60 8.31 -34.31
C MET A 402 -16.71 7.17 -33.30
N ASN A 403 -15.60 6.53 -32.97
CA ASN A 403 -15.52 5.43 -32.02
C ASN A 403 -15.45 5.86 -30.54
N ILE A 404 -15.37 7.14 -30.22
CA ILE A 404 -15.51 7.62 -28.85
C ILE A 404 -16.90 7.21 -28.35
N SER A 405 -16.95 6.21 -27.48
CA SER A 405 -18.22 5.62 -27.05
C SER A 405 -18.75 6.27 -25.78
N SER A 406 -20.08 6.40 -25.71
CA SER A 406 -20.81 6.86 -24.50
C SER A 406 -21.14 5.71 -23.54
N ARG A 407 -20.44 4.56 -23.64
CA ARG A 407 -20.72 3.36 -22.82
C ARG A 407 -20.61 3.60 -21.32
N ASN A 408 -19.81 4.58 -20.90
CA ASN A 408 -19.48 4.81 -19.51
C ASN A 408 -20.60 5.48 -18.68
N GLU A 409 -21.63 6.08 -19.31
CA GLU A 409 -22.77 6.63 -18.56
C GLU A 409 -23.68 5.55 -17.97
N HIS A 410 -23.85 4.46 -18.69
CA HIS A 410 -24.65 3.33 -18.19
C HIS A 410 -23.98 2.69 -16.97
N ASP A 411 -22.65 2.54 -17.02
CA ASP A 411 -21.87 1.98 -15.93
C ASP A 411 -21.88 2.89 -14.68
N ILE A 412 -21.77 4.21 -14.88
CA ILE A 412 -21.86 5.18 -13.80
C ILE A 412 -23.25 5.18 -13.17
N SER A 413 -24.31 5.21 -13.99
CA SER A 413 -25.69 5.16 -13.51
C SER A 413 -25.99 3.85 -12.77
N THR A 414 -25.46 2.74 -13.25
CA THR A 414 -25.61 1.43 -12.59
C THR A 414 -24.89 1.40 -11.25
N LEU A 415 -23.67 1.98 -11.15
CA LEU A 415 -22.95 2.08 -9.89
C LEU A 415 -23.66 2.98 -8.88
N ILE A 416 -24.21 4.12 -9.32
CA ILE A 416 -24.98 5.01 -8.45
C ILE A 416 -26.20 4.27 -7.91
N ASN A 417 -26.98 3.60 -8.76
CA ASN A 417 -28.15 2.84 -8.35
C ASN A 417 -27.80 1.67 -7.40
N ASN A 418 -26.63 1.05 -7.58
CA ASN A 418 -26.16 -0.01 -6.68
C ASN A 418 -25.75 0.56 -5.33
N ILE A 419 -25.11 1.73 -5.29
CA ILE A 419 -24.78 2.41 -4.04
C ILE A 419 -26.06 2.78 -3.28
N GLU A 420 -27.05 3.37 -3.96
CA GLU A 420 -28.33 3.74 -3.34
C GLU A 420 -29.07 2.52 -2.77
N LYS A 421 -29.08 1.39 -3.50
CA LYS A 421 -29.68 0.14 -3.00
C LYS A 421 -28.96 -0.39 -1.75
N LEU A 422 -27.63 -0.39 -1.76
CA LEU A 422 -26.86 -0.83 -0.62
C LEU A 422 -26.99 0.10 0.58
N GLU A 423 -27.14 1.40 0.35
CA GLU A 423 -27.42 2.38 1.42
C GLU A 423 -28.81 2.15 2.02
N GLN A 424 -29.83 1.83 1.21
CA GLN A 424 -31.16 1.44 1.69
C GLN A 424 -31.13 0.12 2.47
N GLU A 425 -30.37 -0.87 1.98
CA GLU A 425 -30.15 -2.13 2.72
C GLU A 425 -29.42 -1.91 4.05
N PHE A 426 -28.45 -0.99 4.07
CA PHE A 426 -27.75 -0.61 5.30
C PHE A 426 -28.72 0.01 6.33
N GLU A 427 -29.58 0.93 5.92
CA GLU A 427 -30.62 1.51 6.78
C GLU A 427 -31.64 0.46 7.27
N ALA A 428 -32.00 -0.50 6.42
CA ALA A 428 -32.87 -1.61 6.82
C ALA A 428 -32.23 -2.49 7.90
N THR A 429 -30.94 -2.84 7.74
CA THR A 429 -30.22 -3.61 8.78
C THR A 429 -30.04 -2.81 10.07
N GLU A 430 -29.96 -1.51 10.00
CA GLU A 430 -29.92 -0.62 11.17
C GLU A 430 -31.27 -0.66 11.92
N THR A 431 -32.37 -0.70 11.18
CA THR A 431 -33.72 -0.83 11.75
C THR A 431 -33.95 -2.21 12.35
N GLU A 432 -33.47 -3.28 11.69
CA GLU A 432 -33.49 -4.64 12.22
C GLU A 432 -32.69 -4.75 13.53
N LEU A 433 -31.54 -4.08 13.59
CA LEU A 433 -30.68 -4.04 14.78
C LEU A 433 -31.34 -3.30 15.95
N ARG A 434 -32.13 -2.25 15.66
CA ARG A 434 -32.91 -1.51 16.67
C ARG A 434 -34.05 -2.34 17.25
N ASN A 435 -34.67 -3.20 16.44
CA ASN A 435 -35.85 -3.99 16.84
C ASN A 435 -35.55 -5.37 17.42
N ALA A 436 -34.27 -5.77 17.45
CA ALA A 436 -33.86 -7.07 17.99
C ALA A 436 -34.05 -7.13 19.52
N PRO A 437 -34.70 -8.17 20.07
CA PRO A 437 -35.00 -8.28 21.52
C PRO A 437 -33.70 -8.40 22.34
N GLU A 438 -33.69 -7.80 23.52
CA GLU A 438 -32.58 -7.61 24.46
C GLU A 438 -31.67 -6.40 24.15
N PHE A 439 -32.23 -5.27 24.43
CA PHE A 439 -31.61 -3.96 24.13
C PHE A 439 -30.83 -3.42 25.34
N LYS A 440 -29.50 -3.47 25.30
CA LYS A 440 -28.69 -2.39 25.89
C LYS A 440 -28.55 -1.32 24.83
N ASP A 441 -29.09 -0.16 25.12
CA ASP A 441 -29.25 0.97 24.20
C ASP A 441 -27.90 1.35 23.55
N THR A 442 -27.73 1.07 22.27
CA THR A 442 -26.60 1.55 21.45
C THR A 442 -27.00 2.68 20.52
N ALA A 443 -28.22 3.21 20.68
CA ALA A 443 -28.73 4.28 19.83
C ALA A 443 -27.86 5.55 19.94
N GLU A 444 -27.31 5.81 21.12
CA GLU A 444 -26.45 6.96 21.35
C GLU A 444 -25.11 6.81 20.62
N GLU A 445 -24.49 5.61 20.69
CA GLU A 445 -23.26 5.32 19.98
C GLU A 445 -23.45 5.34 18.47
N ASN A 446 -24.55 4.76 17.97
CA ASN A 446 -24.87 4.76 16.54
C ASN A 446 -25.10 6.18 16.00
N ASN A 447 -25.86 7.02 16.69
CA ASN A 447 -26.06 8.41 16.31
C ASN A 447 -24.72 9.19 16.28
N LYS A 448 -23.83 8.96 17.26
CA LYS A 448 -22.51 9.57 17.29
C LYS A 448 -21.61 9.07 16.13
N ILE A 449 -21.65 7.78 15.82
CA ILE A 449 -20.93 7.19 14.69
C ILE A 449 -21.40 7.82 13.37
N GLU A 450 -22.71 7.93 13.17
CA GLU A 450 -23.28 8.54 11.96
C GLU A 450 -22.88 10.00 11.80
N GLN A 451 -23.00 10.80 12.87
CA GLN A 451 -22.59 12.20 12.87
C GLN A 451 -21.10 12.35 12.54
N ILE A 452 -20.24 11.56 13.16
CA ILE A 452 -18.80 11.64 12.92
C ILE A 452 -18.48 11.19 11.49
N THR A 453 -19.12 10.15 10.99
CA THR A 453 -18.93 9.66 9.61
C THR A 453 -19.30 10.74 8.59
N LYS A 454 -20.41 11.46 8.81
CA LYS A 454 -20.81 12.58 7.96
C LYS A 454 -19.80 13.73 8.00
N ILE A 455 -19.27 14.04 9.18
CA ILE A 455 -18.22 15.07 9.35
C ILE A 455 -16.95 14.67 8.62
N VAL A 456 -16.49 13.42 8.76
CA VAL A 456 -15.32 12.91 8.05
C VAL A 456 -15.51 12.98 6.54
N GLY A 457 -16.68 12.58 6.02
CA GLY A 457 -17.02 12.71 4.60
C GLY A 457 -16.93 14.15 4.09
N GLN A 458 -17.50 15.10 4.82
CA GLN A 458 -17.44 16.52 4.46
C GLN A 458 -16.00 17.07 4.48
N LEU A 459 -15.22 16.73 5.51
CA LEU A 459 -13.82 17.15 5.60
C LEU A 459 -12.96 16.55 4.49
N THR A 460 -13.22 15.31 4.09
CA THR A 460 -12.51 14.66 2.97
C THR A 460 -12.79 15.37 1.65
N LEU A 461 -14.02 15.76 1.38
CA LEU A 461 -14.37 16.56 0.20
C LEU A 461 -13.70 17.94 0.22
N GLN A 462 -13.68 18.59 1.38
CA GLN A 462 -12.97 19.87 1.55
C GLN A 462 -11.47 19.70 1.30
N LEU A 463 -10.85 18.66 1.84
CA LEU A 463 -9.43 18.37 1.62
C LEU A 463 -9.11 18.15 0.13
N LYS A 464 -9.96 17.42 -0.58
CA LYS A 464 -9.82 17.20 -2.04
C LYS A 464 -9.87 18.53 -2.79
N SER A 465 -10.81 19.42 -2.45
CA SER A 465 -10.93 20.76 -3.05
C SER A 465 -9.69 21.61 -2.78
N VAL A 466 -9.19 21.60 -1.54
CA VAL A 466 -7.98 22.38 -1.17
C VAL A 466 -6.75 21.83 -1.88
N ASN A 467 -6.58 20.51 -1.94
CA ASN A 467 -5.45 19.89 -2.64
C ASN A 467 -5.44 20.21 -4.15
N ASN A 468 -6.61 20.26 -4.79
CA ASN A 468 -6.70 20.69 -6.20
C ASN A 468 -6.26 22.15 -6.37
N LYS A 469 -6.65 23.06 -5.46
CA LYS A 469 -6.19 24.46 -5.48
C LYS A 469 -4.67 24.56 -5.27
N VAL A 470 -4.12 23.80 -4.32
CA VAL A 470 -2.66 23.71 -4.09
C VAL A 470 -1.93 23.29 -5.37
N GLN A 471 -2.46 22.33 -6.12
CA GLN A 471 -1.83 21.89 -7.37
C GLN A 471 -1.84 22.99 -8.43
N ILE A 472 -2.96 23.68 -8.61
CA ILE A 472 -3.07 24.80 -9.56
C ILE A 472 -2.07 25.91 -9.22
N GLU A 473 -1.99 26.28 -7.94
CA GLU A 473 -1.05 27.33 -7.50
C GLU A 473 0.43 26.91 -7.66
N ARG A 474 0.75 25.62 -7.44
CA ARG A 474 2.08 25.07 -7.69
C ARG A 474 2.48 25.14 -9.16
N ASP A 475 1.56 24.83 -10.06
CA ASP A 475 1.80 24.90 -11.50
C ASP A 475 1.98 26.34 -11.96
N LEU A 476 1.19 27.29 -11.44
CA LEU A 476 1.35 28.72 -11.66
C LEU A 476 2.70 29.23 -11.13
N ARG A 477 3.09 28.84 -9.90
CA ARG A 477 4.38 29.17 -9.30
C ARG A 477 5.55 28.71 -10.17
N SER A 478 5.47 27.46 -10.64
CA SER A 478 6.49 26.89 -11.54
C SER A 478 6.59 27.68 -12.86
N THR A 479 5.45 28.06 -13.43
CA THR A 479 5.40 28.84 -14.68
C THR A 479 6.00 30.24 -14.49
N LEU A 480 5.66 30.92 -13.39
CA LEU A 480 6.23 32.23 -13.05
C LEU A 480 7.72 32.15 -12.78
N MET A 481 8.19 31.12 -12.08
CA MET A 481 9.60 30.88 -11.81
C MET A 481 10.40 30.70 -13.11
N ASN A 482 9.86 29.93 -14.05
CA ASN A 482 10.46 29.78 -15.39
C ASN A 482 10.52 31.09 -16.17
N LYS A 483 9.50 31.95 -16.04
CA LYS A 483 9.50 33.30 -16.66
C LYS A 483 10.55 34.21 -15.98
N LEU A 484 10.61 34.20 -14.66
CA LEU A 484 11.61 34.94 -13.90
C LEU A 484 13.01 34.49 -14.29
N THR A 485 13.29 33.21 -14.35
CA THR A 485 14.60 32.66 -14.72
C THR A 485 15.03 33.07 -16.13
N ARG A 486 14.11 33.11 -17.10
CA ARG A 486 14.40 33.51 -18.49
C ARG A 486 14.60 35.04 -18.68
N SER A 487 14.03 35.84 -17.79
CA SER A 487 14.12 37.30 -17.87
C SER A 487 15.38 37.87 -17.21
N SER A 488 16.25 37.03 -16.66
CA SER A 488 17.47 37.45 -15.95
C SER A 488 18.69 37.43 -16.85
N ASP A 489 18.90 38.51 -17.61
CA ASP A 489 20.19 38.77 -18.28
C ASP A 489 21.18 39.42 -17.31
N SER A 490 22.36 38.80 -17.18
CA SER A 490 23.68 39.39 -16.85
C SER A 490 24.04 39.75 -15.38
N ASN A 491 23.68 38.97 -14.36
CA ASN A 491 24.38 39.06 -13.07
C ASN A 491 24.98 37.70 -12.67
N GLY A 492 26.32 37.62 -12.46
CA GLY A 492 27.05 36.38 -12.20
C GLY A 492 26.52 35.54 -11.02
N ASN A 493 26.08 36.17 -9.92
CA ASN A 493 25.45 35.47 -8.77
C ASN A 493 24.09 34.86 -9.12
N LEU A 494 23.33 35.44 -10.02
CA LEU A 494 22.03 34.95 -10.45
C LEU A 494 22.19 33.72 -11.34
N ASN A 495 23.21 33.70 -12.20
CA ASN A 495 23.52 32.54 -13.04
C ASN A 495 23.91 31.32 -12.22
N GLU A 496 24.62 31.51 -11.11
CA GLU A 496 24.96 30.40 -10.20
C GLU A 496 23.73 29.83 -9.46
N LEU A 497 22.87 30.70 -8.93
CA LEU A 497 21.61 30.29 -8.30
C LEU A 497 20.66 29.58 -9.29
N THR A 498 20.58 30.08 -10.51
CA THR A 498 19.77 29.46 -11.58
C THR A 498 20.31 28.07 -11.92
N LYS A 499 21.62 27.92 -12.05
CA LYS A 499 22.29 26.66 -12.29
C LYS A 499 22.02 25.65 -11.13
N GLN A 500 22.11 26.11 -9.89
CA GLN A 500 21.77 25.28 -8.71
C GLN A 500 20.32 24.86 -8.73
N LEU A 501 19.37 25.72 -9.12
CA LEU A 501 17.96 25.40 -9.25
C LEU A 501 17.71 24.34 -10.34
N GLU A 502 18.33 24.49 -11.51
CA GLU A 502 18.25 23.53 -12.61
C GLU A 502 18.82 22.16 -12.19
N GLN A 503 19.98 22.15 -11.51
CA GLN A 503 20.57 20.93 -10.99
C GLN A 503 19.66 20.27 -9.95
N THR A 504 19.10 21.04 -9.01
CA THR A 504 18.18 20.52 -7.98
C THR A 504 16.91 19.94 -8.62
N ASN A 505 16.33 20.62 -9.63
CA ASN A 505 15.19 20.11 -10.37
C ASN A 505 15.52 18.82 -11.14
N SER A 506 16.68 18.74 -11.76
CA SER A 506 17.14 17.55 -12.48
C SER A 506 17.29 16.36 -11.53
N VAL A 507 17.89 16.58 -10.36
CA VAL A 507 18.04 15.54 -9.32
C VAL A 507 16.69 15.11 -8.78
N LEU A 508 15.76 16.05 -8.48
CA LEU A 508 14.41 15.73 -8.04
C LEU A 508 13.64 14.90 -9.08
N THR A 509 13.74 15.27 -10.35
CA THR A 509 13.10 14.54 -11.45
C THR A 509 13.68 13.13 -11.58
N ALA A 510 15.00 12.99 -11.51
CA ALA A 510 15.68 11.70 -11.55
C ALA A 510 15.31 10.83 -10.36
N LEU A 511 15.25 11.38 -9.14
CA LEU A 511 14.87 10.66 -7.92
C LEU A 511 13.40 10.20 -7.95
N ASN A 512 12.49 11.06 -8.39
CA ASN A 512 11.08 10.70 -8.53
C ASN A 512 10.90 9.56 -9.54
N ARG A 513 11.58 9.64 -10.68
CA ARG A 513 11.59 8.55 -11.67
C ARG A 513 12.19 7.28 -11.10
N TYR A 514 13.33 7.37 -10.44
CA TYR A 514 13.99 6.24 -9.78
C TYR A 514 13.07 5.56 -8.78
N ILE A 515 12.42 6.32 -7.88
CA ILE A 515 11.47 5.75 -6.92
C ILE A 515 10.29 5.07 -7.61
N ALA A 516 9.73 5.67 -8.66
CA ALA A 516 8.64 5.07 -9.41
C ALA A 516 9.05 3.73 -10.05
N GLU A 517 10.21 3.70 -10.72
CA GLU A 517 10.74 2.50 -11.36
C GLU A 517 11.10 1.41 -10.33
N VAL A 518 11.79 1.75 -9.24
CA VAL A 518 12.16 0.79 -8.18
C VAL A 518 10.92 0.29 -7.44
N THR A 519 9.93 1.15 -7.19
CA THR A 519 8.65 0.73 -6.58
C THR A 519 7.97 -0.32 -7.46
N THR A 520 7.91 -0.08 -8.76
CA THR A 520 7.32 -1.02 -9.73
C THR A 520 8.11 -2.34 -9.80
N LEU A 521 9.44 -2.26 -9.85
CA LEU A 521 10.30 -3.46 -9.84
C LEU A 521 10.10 -4.29 -8.56
N LYS A 522 10.15 -3.65 -7.39
CA LYS A 522 9.94 -4.34 -6.11
C LYS A 522 8.52 -4.89 -5.97
N ALA A 523 7.50 -4.18 -6.44
CA ALA A 523 6.12 -4.68 -6.46
C ALA A 523 5.97 -5.92 -7.36
N ASN A 524 6.60 -5.91 -8.54
CA ASN A 524 6.63 -7.10 -9.41
C ASN A 524 7.35 -8.27 -8.73
N PHE A 525 8.47 -8.03 -8.05
CA PHE A 525 9.21 -9.06 -7.35
C PHE A 525 8.40 -9.64 -6.18
N ILE A 526 7.67 -8.78 -5.41
CA ILE A 526 6.71 -9.24 -4.40
C ILE A 526 5.65 -10.15 -5.04
N ARG A 527 5.07 -9.73 -6.17
CA ARG A 527 4.07 -10.52 -6.88
C ARG A 527 4.61 -11.88 -7.32
N GLU A 528 5.83 -11.93 -7.85
CA GLU A 528 6.48 -13.18 -8.29
C GLU A 528 6.73 -14.13 -7.12
N GLU A 529 7.37 -13.67 -6.05
CA GLU A 529 7.66 -14.49 -4.87
C GLU A 529 6.38 -14.90 -4.14
N PHE A 530 5.38 -14.02 -4.06
CA PHE A 530 4.06 -14.34 -3.52
C PHE A 530 3.39 -15.47 -4.32
N THR A 531 3.34 -15.35 -5.64
CA THR A 531 2.73 -16.37 -6.51
C THR A 531 3.48 -17.69 -6.42
N LYS A 532 4.82 -17.65 -6.42
CA LYS A 532 5.68 -18.84 -6.29
C LYS A 532 5.42 -19.59 -4.97
N MET A 533 5.29 -18.85 -3.85
CA MET A 533 5.00 -19.48 -2.57
C MET A 533 3.56 -19.99 -2.49
N LEU A 534 2.57 -19.26 -3.03
CA LEU A 534 1.18 -19.74 -3.11
C LEU A 534 1.07 -21.08 -3.82
N VAL A 535 1.76 -21.25 -4.97
CA VAL A 535 1.76 -22.51 -5.72
C VAL A 535 2.36 -23.66 -4.89
N LYS A 536 3.36 -23.37 -4.03
CA LYS A 536 3.92 -24.38 -3.12
C LYS A 536 2.96 -24.73 -1.97
N LEU A 537 2.21 -23.75 -1.47
CA LEU A 537 1.35 -23.91 -0.29
C LEU A 537 -0.04 -24.47 -0.61
N PHE A 538 -0.62 -24.10 -1.74
CA PHE A 538 -1.93 -24.61 -2.18
C PHE A 538 -1.77 -25.73 -3.20
N ARG A 539 -2.33 -26.89 -2.90
CA ARG A 539 -2.21 -28.11 -3.72
C ARG A 539 -3.01 -28.05 -5.03
N LYS A 540 -4.07 -27.23 -5.06
CA LYS A 540 -4.97 -27.10 -6.19
C LYS A 540 -5.26 -25.64 -6.46
N GLN A 541 -4.98 -25.22 -7.69
CA GLN A 541 -5.55 -24.00 -8.25
C GLN A 541 -7.09 -24.07 -8.38
N ASP A 542 -7.69 -25.23 -8.07
CA ASP A 542 -9.11 -25.53 -8.24
C ASP A 542 -10.02 -24.89 -7.17
N GLU A 543 -9.49 -24.43 -6.02
CA GLU A 543 -10.28 -23.76 -4.98
C GLU A 543 -10.42 -22.25 -5.21
N PHE A 544 -9.46 -21.69 -5.95
CA PHE A 544 -9.45 -20.28 -6.36
C PHE A 544 -9.11 -20.23 -7.84
N GLY A 545 -9.91 -19.52 -8.62
CA GLY A 545 -9.60 -19.30 -10.05
C GLY A 545 -8.28 -18.56 -10.21
N LYS A 546 -8.03 -17.55 -9.35
CA LYS A 546 -6.77 -16.80 -9.33
C LYS A 546 -6.58 -16.08 -7.99
N ILE A 547 -5.35 -16.09 -7.50
CA ILE A 547 -4.90 -15.20 -6.41
C ILE A 547 -3.78 -14.34 -6.99
N GLU A 548 -3.85 -13.03 -6.85
CA GLU A 548 -2.81 -12.14 -7.33
C GLU A 548 -2.48 -11.01 -6.35
N PHE A 549 -1.27 -10.50 -6.44
CA PHE A 549 -0.86 -9.27 -5.78
C PHE A 549 -0.98 -8.11 -6.76
N ASP A 550 -1.87 -7.15 -6.47
CA ASP A 550 -2.02 -5.94 -7.28
C ASP A 550 -0.87 -4.98 -6.97
N ILE A 551 -0.03 -4.73 -7.96
CA ILE A 551 1.15 -3.88 -7.85
C ILE A 551 0.84 -2.39 -7.71
N ASN A 552 -0.36 -1.95 -8.08
CA ASN A 552 -0.75 -0.54 -8.02
C ASN A 552 -1.29 -0.17 -6.63
N THR A 553 -2.10 -1.05 -6.07
CA THR A 553 -2.72 -0.87 -4.76
C THR A 553 -1.91 -1.50 -3.63
N PHE A 554 -0.96 -2.40 -3.94
CA PHE A 554 -0.22 -3.23 -3.00
C PHE A 554 -1.14 -4.12 -2.15
N THR A 555 -2.17 -4.66 -2.76
CA THR A 555 -3.17 -5.51 -2.12
C THR A 555 -3.22 -6.90 -2.75
N VAL A 556 -3.59 -7.89 -1.93
CA VAL A 556 -3.89 -9.24 -2.42
C VAL A 556 -5.34 -9.29 -2.87
N ARG A 557 -5.58 -9.77 -4.09
CA ARG A 557 -6.90 -9.95 -4.69
C ARG A 557 -7.16 -11.41 -5.00
N LEU A 558 -8.37 -11.87 -4.68
CA LEU A 558 -8.84 -13.23 -4.92
C LEU A 558 -9.90 -13.22 -6.01
N PHE A 559 -9.86 -14.22 -6.89
CA PHE A 559 -10.85 -14.41 -7.95
C PHE A 559 -11.35 -15.85 -7.91
N ASN A 560 -12.64 -16.04 -8.19
CA ASN A 560 -13.22 -17.38 -8.37
C ASN A 560 -12.92 -17.94 -9.76
N ASP A 561 -13.39 -19.16 -10.04
CA ASP A 561 -13.21 -19.83 -11.36
C ASP A 561 -13.80 -19.03 -12.53
N LYS A 562 -14.78 -18.17 -12.24
CA LYS A 562 -15.41 -17.27 -13.22
C LYS A 562 -14.69 -15.93 -13.36
N MET A 563 -13.50 -15.78 -12.75
CA MET A 563 -12.71 -14.56 -12.70
C MET A 563 -13.43 -13.37 -12.05
N GLN A 564 -14.39 -13.63 -11.17
CA GLN A 564 -15.04 -12.61 -10.36
C GLN A 564 -14.25 -12.42 -9.06
N GLU A 565 -13.99 -11.20 -8.68
CA GLU A 565 -13.30 -10.89 -7.42
C GLU A 565 -14.15 -11.29 -6.23
N ILE A 566 -13.54 -12.00 -5.29
CA ILE A 566 -14.16 -12.46 -4.07
C ILE A 566 -13.46 -11.88 -2.85
N SER A 567 -14.22 -11.66 -1.78
CA SER A 567 -13.67 -11.08 -0.56
C SER A 567 -12.73 -12.06 0.15
N ILE A 568 -11.54 -11.58 0.49
CA ILE A 568 -10.59 -12.33 1.32
C ILE A 568 -11.19 -12.61 2.72
N LYS A 569 -12.04 -11.70 3.23
CA LYS A 569 -12.65 -11.82 4.57
C LYS A 569 -13.60 -13.01 4.69
N ASP A 570 -14.11 -13.52 3.57
CA ASP A 570 -15.02 -14.66 3.53
C ASP A 570 -14.29 -16.02 3.50
N ARG A 571 -12.97 -16.01 3.57
CA ARG A 571 -12.15 -17.22 3.58
C ARG A 571 -12.02 -17.81 4.97
N SER A 572 -11.78 -19.12 5.03
CA SER A 572 -11.48 -19.81 6.28
C SER A 572 -10.22 -19.22 6.95
N ALA A 573 -10.13 -19.33 8.27
CA ALA A 573 -8.98 -18.85 9.01
C ALA A 573 -7.65 -19.50 8.53
N GLY A 574 -7.70 -20.77 8.13
CA GLY A 574 -6.55 -21.49 7.60
C GLY A 574 -6.10 -20.97 6.23
N GLU A 575 -7.05 -20.77 5.29
CA GLU A 575 -6.75 -20.19 3.97
C GLU A 575 -6.17 -18.79 4.11
N MET A 576 -6.75 -17.95 4.97
CA MET A 576 -6.19 -16.60 5.22
C MET A 576 -4.78 -16.68 5.79
N GLN A 577 -4.50 -17.63 6.69
CA GLN A 577 -3.16 -17.83 7.25
C GLN A 577 -2.16 -18.24 6.16
N MET A 578 -2.54 -19.13 5.24
CA MET A 578 -1.68 -19.55 4.12
C MET A 578 -1.38 -18.39 3.17
N ILE A 579 -2.39 -17.61 2.78
CA ILE A 579 -2.22 -16.42 1.93
C ILE A 579 -1.32 -15.39 2.62
N SER A 580 -1.56 -15.15 3.92
CA SER A 580 -0.74 -14.23 4.72
C SER A 580 0.71 -14.70 4.83
N SER A 581 0.93 -16.00 5.04
CA SER A 581 2.28 -16.58 5.08
C SER A 581 3.02 -16.40 3.76
N ALA A 582 2.33 -16.60 2.63
CA ALA A 582 2.91 -16.36 1.31
C ALA A 582 3.27 -14.87 1.10
N LEU A 583 2.46 -13.95 1.61
CA LEU A 583 2.75 -12.52 1.54
C LEU A 583 3.95 -12.14 2.43
N ILE A 584 4.01 -12.65 3.66
CA ILE A 584 5.18 -12.45 4.54
C ILE A 584 6.46 -12.98 3.88
N TRP A 585 6.39 -14.19 3.31
CA TRP A 585 7.49 -14.74 2.52
C TRP A 585 7.99 -13.75 1.46
N ALA A 586 7.09 -13.26 0.62
CA ALA A 586 7.44 -12.34 -0.46
C ALA A 586 8.05 -11.04 0.09
N LEU A 587 7.52 -10.50 1.19
CA LEU A 587 8.03 -9.29 1.83
C LEU A 587 9.42 -9.51 2.42
N ILE A 588 9.67 -10.64 3.08
CA ILE A 588 10.99 -10.98 3.61
C ILE A 588 12.01 -11.14 2.47
N LYS A 589 11.65 -11.84 1.38
CA LYS A 589 12.57 -12.07 0.23
C LYS A 589 12.89 -10.79 -0.54
N VAL A 590 11.96 -9.84 -0.59
CA VAL A 590 12.14 -8.54 -1.27
C VAL A 590 12.80 -7.50 -0.37
N SER A 591 12.76 -7.71 0.95
CA SER A 591 13.48 -6.86 1.89
C SER A 591 14.99 -7.06 1.71
N ASP A 592 15.75 -5.98 1.84
CA ASP A 592 17.22 -6.09 1.87
C ASP A 592 17.74 -6.46 3.28
N LEU A 593 16.88 -7.13 4.08
CA LEU A 593 17.11 -7.47 5.48
C LEU A 593 17.24 -9.00 5.62
N ASP A 594 18.36 -9.47 6.16
CA ASP A 594 18.55 -10.86 6.56
C ASP A 594 18.48 -10.95 8.09
N LEU A 595 17.25 -10.99 8.59
CA LEU A 595 16.92 -10.96 10.02
C LEU A 595 16.36 -12.32 10.48
N PRO A 596 16.54 -12.67 11.76
CA PRO A 596 15.91 -13.87 12.34
C PRO A 596 14.38 -13.70 12.37
N VAL A 597 13.69 -14.80 12.08
CA VAL A 597 12.24 -14.86 12.15
C VAL A 597 11.83 -15.62 13.40
N VAL A 598 10.94 -15.03 14.21
CA VAL A 598 10.36 -15.65 15.41
C VAL A 598 8.85 -15.74 15.24
N ILE A 599 8.31 -16.95 15.32
CA ILE A 599 6.89 -17.22 15.07
C ILE A 599 6.31 -17.94 16.28
N ASP A 600 5.26 -17.36 16.86
CA ASP A 600 4.48 -18.02 17.92
C ASP A 600 3.26 -18.72 17.32
N THR A 601 2.97 -19.94 17.74
CA THR A 601 1.80 -20.76 17.35
C THR A 601 1.48 -20.75 15.84
N PRO A 602 2.44 -21.13 14.97
CA PRO A 602 2.28 -20.94 13.54
C PRO A 602 1.34 -21.92 12.84
N LEU A 603 0.92 -23.01 13.50
CA LEU A 603 0.14 -24.09 12.90
C LEU A 603 -1.24 -24.32 13.56
N GLY A 604 -1.62 -23.50 14.53
CA GLY A 604 -2.76 -23.73 15.43
C GLY A 604 -4.12 -23.90 14.77
N ARG A 605 -4.36 -23.30 13.60
CA ARG A 605 -5.66 -23.28 12.92
C ARG A 605 -5.67 -24.02 11.59
N LEU A 606 -4.59 -24.73 11.29
CA LEU A 606 -4.40 -25.41 10.02
C LEU A 606 -4.76 -26.89 10.14
N ASP A 607 -5.34 -27.43 9.09
CA ASP A 607 -5.48 -28.87 8.92
C ASP A 607 -4.12 -29.54 8.66
N SER A 608 -4.09 -30.87 8.70
CA SER A 608 -2.86 -31.67 8.51
C SER A 608 -2.20 -31.43 7.15
N HIS A 609 -3.01 -31.16 6.11
CA HIS A 609 -2.47 -30.91 4.76
C HIS A 609 -1.71 -29.58 4.71
N HIS A 610 -2.33 -28.50 5.16
CA HIS A 610 -1.70 -27.17 5.18
C HIS A 610 -0.48 -27.13 6.12
N ARG A 611 -0.53 -27.83 7.28
CA ARG A 611 0.62 -27.98 8.17
C ARG A 611 1.82 -28.62 7.44
N ASN A 612 1.57 -29.71 6.72
CA ASN A 612 2.59 -30.39 5.93
C ASN A 612 3.24 -29.47 4.89
N GLN A 613 2.45 -28.64 4.20
CA GLN A 613 2.99 -27.71 3.20
C GLN A 613 3.89 -26.65 3.83
N LEU A 614 3.48 -26.06 4.95
CA LEU A 614 4.31 -25.08 5.66
C LEU A 614 5.60 -25.70 6.21
N ILE A 615 5.53 -26.89 6.79
CA ILE A 615 6.69 -27.57 7.36
C ILE A 615 7.70 -27.95 6.27
N ASN A 616 7.23 -28.44 5.13
CA ASN A 616 8.13 -28.93 4.08
C ASN A 616 8.71 -27.80 3.19
N HIS A 617 7.96 -26.69 2.99
CA HIS A 617 8.29 -25.73 1.95
C HIS A 617 8.45 -24.27 2.42
N TYR A 618 8.10 -23.97 3.66
CA TYR A 618 8.06 -22.60 4.13
C TYR A 618 9.16 -22.27 5.15
N TYR A 619 9.15 -22.94 6.30
CA TYR A 619 10.00 -22.53 7.43
C TYR A 619 11.51 -22.68 7.16
N ASN A 620 11.93 -23.73 6.48
CA ASN A 620 13.33 -23.98 6.17
C ASN A 620 13.94 -22.98 5.18
N GLU A 621 13.11 -22.38 4.33
CA GLU A 621 13.57 -21.40 3.32
C GLU A 621 13.24 -19.94 3.72
N LEU A 622 12.50 -19.71 4.81
CA LEU A 622 11.96 -18.39 5.18
C LEU A 622 13.08 -17.39 5.50
N SER A 623 14.01 -17.76 6.38
CA SER A 623 15.13 -16.93 6.83
C SER A 623 16.35 -17.79 7.16
N ASN A 624 17.47 -17.13 7.38
CA ASN A 624 18.71 -17.75 7.85
C ASN A 624 18.62 -18.32 9.26
N GLN A 625 17.70 -17.83 10.07
CA GLN A 625 17.40 -18.30 11.42
C GLN A 625 15.89 -18.18 11.67
N VAL A 626 15.26 -19.29 12.01
CA VAL A 626 13.81 -19.36 12.30
C VAL A 626 13.61 -19.96 13.68
N VAL A 627 12.94 -19.26 14.56
CA VAL A 627 12.54 -19.71 15.90
C VAL A 627 11.04 -19.96 15.90
N ILE A 628 10.65 -21.21 16.15
CA ILE A 628 9.24 -21.63 16.16
C ILE A 628 8.85 -21.98 17.60
N LEU A 629 7.82 -21.29 18.10
CA LEU A 629 7.22 -21.54 19.40
C LEU A 629 5.91 -22.31 19.17
N SER A 630 5.77 -23.53 19.66
CA SER A 630 4.64 -24.40 19.31
C SER A 630 4.12 -25.22 20.49
N THR A 631 2.88 -25.70 20.35
CA THR A 631 2.29 -26.70 21.27
C THR A 631 2.53 -28.12 20.76
N ASP A 632 2.27 -29.11 21.61
CA ASP A 632 2.27 -30.54 21.28
C ASP A 632 1.25 -30.92 20.20
N THR A 633 0.11 -30.22 20.18
CA THR A 633 -0.97 -30.44 19.20
C THR A 633 -0.69 -29.80 17.84
N GLU A 634 0.16 -28.78 17.79
CA GLU A 634 0.56 -28.13 16.54
C GLU A 634 1.68 -28.91 15.83
N ILE A 635 2.72 -29.27 16.55
CA ILE A 635 3.85 -30.04 16.04
C ILE A 635 3.89 -31.38 16.79
N THR A 636 3.24 -32.38 16.20
CA THR A 636 3.20 -33.76 16.69
C THR A 636 4.55 -34.46 16.43
N GLN A 637 4.71 -35.71 16.94
CA GLN A 637 5.92 -36.49 16.75
C GLN A 637 6.29 -36.61 15.26
N ASP A 638 5.32 -36.89 14.40
CA ASP A 638 5.56 -37.02 12.95
C ASP A 638 6.14 -35.76 12.35
N TYR A 639 5.63 -34.59 12.77
CA TYR A 639 6.14 -33.30 12.32
C TYR A 639 7.52 -32.98 12.90
N VAL A 640 7.79 -33.36 14.14
CA VAL A 640 9.12 -33.24 14.73
C VAL A 640 10.13 -34.05 13.91
N ASP A 641 9.79 -35.27 13.52
CA ASP A 641 10.70 -36.13 12.74
C ASP A 641 10.96 -35.57 11.34
N VAL A 642 9.98 -34.99 10.70
CA VAL A 642 10.17 -34.23 9.44
C VAL A 642 11.08 -33.01 9.65
N MET A 643 10.82 -32.25 10.71
CA MET A 643 11.56 -31.02 11.00
C MET A 643 12.98 -31.27 11.55
N LYS A 644 13.31 -32.46 12.07
CA LYS A 644 14.66 -32.83 12.53
C LYS A 644 15.75 -32.57 11.49
N LYS A 645 15.40 -32.68 10.20
CA LYS A 645 16.32 -32.40 9.09
C LYS A 645 16.78 -30.95 9.06
N HIS A 646 15.95 -30.03 9.51
CA HIS A 646 16.14 -28.58 9.47
C HIS A 646 16.28 -27.95 10.86
N SER A 647 15.95 -28.70 11.93
CA SER A 647 16.05 -28.24 13.31
C SER A 647 17.44 -28.49 13.88
N TYR A 648 18.05 -27.43 14.42
CA TYR A 648 19.37 -27.50 15.08
C TYR A 648 19.24 -27.75 16.58
N LYS A 649 18.35 -26.99 17.25
CA LYS A 649 18.13 -27.11 18.70
C LYS A 649 16.65 -27.21 18.99
N GLN A 650 16.35 -27.87 20.11
CA GLN A 650 15.00 -28.04 20.61
C GLN A 650 14.99 -27.73 22.10
N TYR A 651 13.97 -27.00 22.56
CA TYR A 651 13.76 -26.64 23.95
C TYR A 651 12.33 -26.97 24.37
N MET A 652 12.17 -27.31 25.65
CA MET A 652 10.88 -27.53 26.30
C MET A 652 10.66 -26.51 27.40
N LEU A 653 9.53 -25.84 27.38
CA LEU A 653 9.02 -24.97 28.43
C LEU A 653 8.16 -25.78 29.39
N ASP A 654 8.75 -26.13 30.53
CA ASP A 654 8.11 -26.96 31.53
C ASP A 654 7.51 -26.10 32.65
N TYR A 655 6.17 -25.94 32.63
CA TYR A 655 5.46 -25.17 33.65
C TYR A 655 5.16 -26.04 34.85
N ASN A 656 5.68 -25.65 36.00
CA ASN A 656 5.43 -26.29 37.27
C ASN A 656 4.18 -25.70 37.93
N GLU A 657 3.08 -26.46 37.96
CA GLU A 657 1.79 -25.98 38.48
C GLU A 657 1.84 -25.68 39.99
N SER A 658 2.60 -26.44 40.79
CA SER A 658 2.71 -26.26 42.23
C SER A 658 3.54 -25.01 42.58
N LYS A 659 4.55 -24.71 41.79
CA LYS A 659 5.46 -23.56 42.01
C LYS A 659 5.08 -22.34 41.18
N LYS A 660 4.14 -22.47 40.24
CA LYS A 660 3.61 -21.42 39.38
C LYS A 660 4.65 -20.68 38.55
N TYR A 661 5.67 -21.41 38.07
CA TYR A 661 6.67 -20.87 37.18
C TYR A 661 7.15 -21.88 36.15
N THR A 662 7.83 -21.39 35.09
CA THR A 662 8.35 -22.17 33.98
C THR A 662 9.88 -22.33 34.09
N LEU A 663 10.36 -23.54 33.83
CA LEU A 663 11.77 -23.86 33.63
C LEU A 663 12.00 -24.20 32.15
N ILE A 664 13.13 -23.82 31.61
CA ILE A 664 13.52 -24.13 30.23
C ILE A 664 14.49 -25.31 30.26
N ARG A 665 14.18 -26.35 29.50
CA ARG A 665 14.99 -27.59 29.39
C ARG A 665 15.36 -27.83 27.94
N ASP A 666 16.49 -28.53 27.71
CA ASP A 666 16.82 -29.07 26.41
C ASP A 666 15.87 -30.23 26.05
N GLY A 667 15.54 -30.37 24.78
CA GLY A 667 14.61 -31.38 24.27
C GLY A 667 13.30 -30.81 23.79
N TYR A 668 12.39 -31.69 23.41
CA TYR A 668 11.03 -31.34 22.97
C TYR A 668 10.02 -32.22 23.70
N PHE A 669 8.74 -32.17 23.32
CA PHE A 669 7.72 -33.01 23.93
C PHE A 669 8.10 -34.50 23.86
N GLU A 670 7.90 -35.23 24.95
CA GLU A 670 7.92 -36.67 24.96
C GLU A 670 6.52 -37.20 24.61
N PHE A 671 6.32 -37.57 23.37
CA PHE A 671 5.07 -38.14 22.92
C PHE A 671 4.99 -39.61 23.38
N ILE A 672 4.17 -39.89 24.42
CA ILE A 672 3.96 -41.22 24.91
C ILE A 672 3.13 -41.98 23.86
N GLY A 673 3.78 -42.92 23.15
CA GLY A 673 3.25 -43.93 22.26
C GLY A 673 1.95 -43.66 21.52
N SER A 674 2.06 -43.22 20.24
CA SER A 674 0.99 -43.41 19.25
C SER A 674 1.13 -44.76 18.57
#